data_f4b588ab927a8f4e526207883809a3ed
#
_entry.id   f4b588ab927a8f4e526207883809a3ed
#
_cell.length_a   1.000
_cell.length_b   1.000
_cell.length_c   1.000
_cell.angle_alpha   90.00
_cell.angle_beta   90.00
_cell.angle_gamma   90.00
#
_symmetry.space_group_name_H-M   'P 1'
#
loop_
_entity.id
_entity.type
_entity.pdbx_description
1 polymer ?
#
loop_
_entity_poly.entity_id
_entity_poly.type
_entity_poly.pdbx_seq_one_letter_code
_entity_poly.pdbx_strand_id
1 'polypeptide(L)'
;MGVVVSQDPKNFSLINATMLLLVHYSLLMRTKYFVWYKAEPVLAVLKRLSVLVLVLVCMKLSIQNVQADDNHKETALPEVTIMASPFGNHSELDMAQPVSVLEGDRLRYKQETSLGDTLSGELGVASSSFGPGAGRPLIRGLDGPRIMILENGIDTLDVSSLSADHAVTVESINASKIEILRGPSTLMYGGGAIGGVVNVVTDKIPRRIFKKLTGTFGARGNTSTQEKSGSFNASGSIGNHISLNASGFRRKTNDYGIPGNQNRNEPDHGKRGKVKNSDTNSGGGSIGGSILGSRGYIGGSLSRSESKYGIPSEESPKIDLVKNRYDIAGELNRPVIGFEKLKVKMGYSDYRHSEFESSGELGSVFKNQGIDSRAELTHRPVKGFKGVIGVQVKDRDFSAIGEETIVPKTNSRNTSVFLIEERHWNNFHLDVGGRYEHASVDPKSANDSRKYDLYGVSIGGKWKPIDGYSIGLTGTRGQRAPATEELYTSGAHHATETFQTGSQRLKKETSNNLDFTLSKTSGGIRWQTNFFYNYYENYIYWANADADSNGIADRVDEEGAADPNGELLVQNVTQGGATFYGVEAEVKFIFKPKVLDLRLFTDYVRARLNHNNGNVPRTTPQRFGLEWNHRSGPWKLNLMTTHVLKQNKVAAAETSTRGYTMINLTAGYTMKMNRSTKLTVFLQGKNLMNEDVRLHTSYLKAFAPRPGRALLIGVRGQF
;
A
#
# COMPACT_ATOMS: atom_id res chain seq x y z
N MET A 1 -39.25 -18.39 -37.70
CA MET A 1 -39.40 -18.36 -36.23
C MET A 1 -38.96 -17.00 -35.75
N GLY A 2 -39.92 -16.15 -35.47
CA GLY A 2 -39.67 -14.77 -35.08
C GLY A 2 -39.33 -14.65 -33.60
N VAL A 3 -38.27 -13.91 -33.30
CA VAL A 3 -37.96 -13.47 -31.94
C VAL A 3 -38.61 -12.11 -31.75
N VAL A 4 -39.63 -12.05 -30.92
CA VAL A 4 -40.25 -10.79 -30.45
C VAL A 4 -39.32 -10.16 -29.43
N VAL A 5 -38.67 -9.06 -29.80
CA VAL A 5 -37.95 -8.17 -28.88
C VAL A 5 -38.96 -7.12 -28.42
N SER A 6 -39.41 -7.22 -27.19
CA SER A 6 -40.16 -6.17 -26.49
C SER A 6 -39.24 -4.97 -26.24
N GLN A 7 -39.43 -3.91 -27.00
CA GLN A 7 -38.78 -2.61 -26.80
C GLN A 7 -39.64 -1.76 -25.86
N ASP A 8 -39.13 -1.45 -24.69
CA ASP A 8 -39.69 -0.42 -23.80
C ASP A 8 -39.12 0.96 -24.21
N PRO A 9 -39.91 1.90 -24.77
CA PRO A 9 -39.43 3.17 -25.35
C PRO A 9 -38.86 4.16 -24.32
N LYS A 10 -39.11 3.95 -23.04
CA LYS A 10 -38.68 4.88 -21.96
C LYS A 10 -37.16 4.79 -21.60
N ASN A 11 -36.52 3.67 -21.93
CA ASN A 11 -35.08 3.51 -21.65
C ASN A 11 -34.16 4.04 -22.77
N PHE A 12 -34.69 4.22 -23.99
CA PHE A 12 -33.90 4.65 -25.14
C PHE A 12 -33.64 6.17 -25.16
N SER A 13 -34.55 6.98 -24.58
CA SER A 13 -34.43 8.44 -24.59
C SER A 13 -33.38 8.97 -23.62
N LEU A 14 -33.13 8.24 -22.52
CA LEU A 14 -32.21 8.68 -21.47
C LEU A 14 -30.73 8.42 -21.82
N ILE A 15 -30.46 7.33 -22.51
CA ILE A 15 -29.08 6.98 -22.94
C ILE A 15 -28.64 7.99 -24.05
N ASN A 16 -29.54 8.37 -24.94
CA ASN A 16 -29.25 9.37 -25.96
C ASN A 16 -29.05 10.77 -25.37
N ALA A 17 -29.80 11.16 -24.33
CA ALA A 17 -29.63 12.45 -23.65
C ALA A 17 -28.29 12.53 -22.90
N THR A 18 -27.85 11.44 -22.30
CA THR A 18 -26.56 11.38 -21.58
C THR A 18 -25.38 11.36 -22.54
N MET A 19 -25.49 10.66 -23.67
CA MET A 19 -24.48 10.69 -24.74
C MET A 19 -24.42 12.05 -25.42
N LEU A 20 -25.55 12.71 -25.69
CA LEU A 20 -25.60 14.06 -26.26
C LEU A 20 -24.97 15.09 -25.31
N LEU A 21 -25.19 15.00 -24.00
CA LEU A 21 -24.56 15.87 -23.00
C LEU A 21 -23.05 15.66 -22.94
N LEU A 22 -22.56 14.42 -23.02
CA LEU A 22 -21.13 14.12 -23.08
C LEU A 22 -20.47 14.60 -24.38
N VAL A 23 -21.15 14.48 -25.52
CA VAL A 23 -20.69 14.97 -26.81
C VAL A 23 -20.71 16.51 -26.87
N HIS A 24 -21.76 17.17 -26.35
CA HIS A 24 -21.80 18.63 -26.24
C HIS A 24 -20.75 19.20 -25.27
N TYR A 25 -20.47 18.51 -24.16
CA TYR A 25 -19.38 18.86 -23.25
C TYR A 25 -18.00 18.74 -23.92
N SER A 26 -17.80 17.70 -24.73
CA SER A 26 -16.59 17.51 -25.53
C SER A 26 -16.41 18.56 -26.63
N LEU A 27 -17.51 19.02 -27.27
CA LEU A 27 -17.48 20.09 -28.27
C LEU A 27 -17.23 21.47 -27.64
N LEU A 28 -17.84 21.78 -26.50
CA LEU A 28 -17.60 23.03 -25.74
C LEU A 28 -16.16 23.17 -25.27
N MET A 29 -15.45 22.06 -25.07
CA MET A 29 -14.03 22.05 -24.67
C MET A 29 -13.06 22.25 -25.84
N ARG A 30 -13.51 22.13 -27.10
CA ARG A 30 -12.67 22.30 -28.31
C ARG A 30 -12.64 23.73 -28.87
N THR A 31 -13.54 24.61 -28.48
CA THR A 31 -13.52 26.01 -28.87
C THR A 31 -12.62 26.84 -27.96
N LYS A 32 -11.32 26.68 -28.09
CA LYS A 32 -10.34 27.68 -27.69
C LYS A 32 -10.12 28.64 -28.85
N TYR A 33 -10.62 29.86 -28.67
CA TYR A 33 -10.11 31.14 -29.17
C TYR A 33 -11.25 32.15 -29.06
N PHE A 34 -11.31 32.94 -27.99
CA PHE A 34 -11.58 34.36 -27.97
C PHE A 34 -11.71 34.85 -26.51
N VAL A 35 -10.77 35.73 -26.14
CA VAL A 35 -10.83 36.78 -25.11
C VAL A 35 -11.75 36.57 -23.87
N TRP A 36 -11.14 36.28 -22.70
CA TRP A 36 -11.70 36.70 -21.38
C TRP A 36 -10.64 36.54 -20.27
N TYR A 37 -9.88 37.58 -20.03
CA TYR A 37 -8.83 37.60 -18.97
C TYR A 37 -9.35 37.80 -17.54
N LYS A 38 -10.69 37.80 -17.31
CA LYS A 38 -11.30 38.02 -15.98
C LYS A 38 -12.32 36.97 -15.54
N ALA A 39 -12.46 35.81 -16.20
CA ALA A 39 -13.52 34.84 -15.88
C ALA A 39 -13.04 33.51 -15.28
N GLU A 40 -11.77 33.37 -14.92
CA GLU A 40 -11.25 32.13 -14.36
C GLU A 40 -11.96 31.64 -13.06
N PRO A 41 -12.27 32.49 -12.08
CA PRO A 41 -12.94 32.02 -10.86
C PRO A 41 -14.39 31.58 -11.13
N VAL A 42 -15.11 32.23 -12.03
CA VAL A 42 -16.49 31.88 -12.40
C VAL A 42 -16.52 30.58 -13.18
N LEU A 43 -15.57 30.35 -14.10
CA LEU A 43 -15.46 29.12 -14.88
C LEU A 43 -15.08 27.93 -13.99
N ALA A 44 -14.25 28.12 -12.97
CA ALA A 44 -13.91 27.13 -11.97
C ALA A 44 -15.14 26.73 -11.11
N VAL A 45 -15.94 27.70 -10.71
CA VAL A 45 -17.21 27.48 -9.98
C VAL A 45 -18.21 26.75 -10.85
N LEU A 46 -18.38 27.15 -12.13
CA LEU A 46 -19.29 26.47 -13.07
C LEU A 46 -18.86 25.03 -13.37
N LYS A 47 -17.55 24.77 -13.49
CA LYS A 47 -17.00 23.41 -13.61
C LYS A 47 -17.28 22.57 -12.39
N ARG A 48 -17.17 23.14 -11.18
CA ARG A 48 -17.49 22.44 -9.91
C ARG A 48 -18.99 22.17 -9.79
N LEU A 49 -19.84 23.12 -10.18
CA LEU A 49 -21.29 22.99 -10.20
C LEU A 49 -21.75 21.92 -11.22
N SER A 50 -21.17 21.84 -12.40
CA SER A 50 -21.56 20.84 -13.41
C SER A 50 -21.24 19.40 -12.98
N VAL A 51 -20.12 19.19 -12.28
CA VAL A 51 -19.79 17.89 -11.69
C VAL A 51 -20.74 17.57 -10.53
N LEU A 52 -21.08 18.54 -9.69
CA LEU A 52 -22.04 18.37 -8.61
C LEU A 52 -23.44 18.02 -9.13
N VAL A 53 -23.88 18.68 -10.21
CA VAL A 53 -25.15 18.40 -10.91
C VAL A 53 -25.14 16.99 -11.50
N LEU A 54 -24.04 16.54 -12.12
CA LEU A 54 -23.92 15.18 -12.64
C LEU A 54 -24.01 14.15 -11.52
N VAL A 55 -23.37 14.39 -10.38
CA VAL A 55 -23.44 13.57 -9.16
C VAL A 55 -24.86 13.50 -8.62
N LEU A 56 -25.56 14.65 -8.53
CA LEU A 56 -26.93 14.73 -8.05
C LEU A 56 -27.91 14.04 -9.02
N VAL A 57 -27.69 14.13 -10.33
CA VAL A 57 -28.48 13.42 -11.34
C VAL A 57 -28.27 11.91 -11.22
N CYS A 58 -27.02 11.44 -11.06
CA CYS A 58 -26.74 10.03 -10.84
C CYS A 58 -27.36 9.51 -9.54
N MET A 59 -27.31 10.30 -8.46
CA MET A 59 -27.98 9.97 -7.18
C MET A 59 -29.48 9.90 -7.35
N LYS A 60 -30.12 10.88 -8.04
CA LYS A 60 -31.57 10.92 -8.26
C LYS A 60 -32.07 9.75 -9.11
N LEU A 61 -31.33 9.37 -10.16
CA LEU A 61 -31.60 8.19 -10.99
C LEU A 61 -31.49 6.88 -10.19
N SER A 62 -30.58 6.83 -9.20
CA SER A 62 -30.41 5.66 -8.33
C SER A 62 -31.55 5.51 -7.33
N ILE A 63 -32.13 6.60 -6.85
CA ILE A 63 -33.21 6.61 -5.85
C ILE A 63 -34.55 6.26 -6.50
N GLN A 64 -34.80 6.64 -7.74
CA GLN A 64 -36.07 6.38 -8.44
C GLN A 64 -36.31 4.89 -8.76
N ASN A 65 -35.27 4.05 -8.76
CA ASN A 65 -35.37 2.61 -9.03
C ASN A 65 -35.44 1.76 -7.75
N VAL A 66 -35.59 2.34 -6.57
CA VAL A 66 -35.71 1.64 -5.29
C VAL A 66 -37.19 1.47 -4.94
N GLN A 67 -37.88 0.51 -5.55
CA GLN A 67 -39.11 -0.08 -4.97
C GLN A 67 -38.65 -1.12 -3.93
N ALA A 68 -39.15 -0.98 -2.71
CA ALA A 68 -38.83 -1.85 -1.60
C ALA A 68 -39.40 -3.26 -1.88
N ASP A 69 -38.52 -4.26 -1.88
CA ASP A 69 -38.88 -5.66 -1.84
C ASP A 69 -38.51 -6.17 -0.44
N ASP A 70 -39.50 -6.35 0.40
CA ASP A 70 -39.37 -6.52 1.86
C ASP A 70 -39.03 -7.96 2.31
N ASN A 71 -38.56 -8.84 1.41
CA ASN A 71 -38.30 -10.24 1.74
C ASN A 71 -36.90 -10.71 1.41
N HIS A 72 -35.85 -10.11 2.02
CA HIS A 72 -34.52 -10.71 1.97
C HIS A 72 -33.98 -11.01 3.36
N LYS A 73 -33.87 -12.29 3.70
CA LYS A 73 -32.98 -12.79 4.76
C LYS A 73 -31.60 -12.17 4.56
N GLU A 74 -31.10 -11.53 5.59
CA GLU A 74 -29.79 -10.91 5.64
C GLU A 74 -28.71 -11.96 5.33
N THR A 75 -28.32 -12.09 4.06
CA THR A 75 -27.17 -12.93 3.70
C THR A 75 -25.93 -12.18 4.14
N ALA A 76 -25.28 -12.69 5.18
CA ALA A 76 -23.96 -12.21 5.60
C ALA A 76 -23.04 -12.08 4.38
N LEU A 77 -22.31 -10.99 4.28
CA LEU A 77 -21.25 -10.86 3.28
C LEU A 77 -20.28 -12.04 3.44
N PRO A 78 -19.69 -12.57 2.36
CA PRO A 78 -18.68 -13.61 2.50
C PRO A 78 -17.58 -13.10 3.41
N GLU A 79 -17.27 -13.87 4.42
CA GLU A 79 -16.29 -13.56 5.44
C GLU A 79 -14.89 -13.50 4.81
N VAL A 80 -14.25 -12.34 4.88
CA VAL A 80 -12.91 -12.12 4.30
C VAL A 80 -11.88 -12.65 5.30
N THR A 81 -11.25 -13.77 4.98
CA THR A 81 -10.24 -14.40 5.83
C THR A 81 -8.90 -13.68 5.74
N ILE A 82 -8.25 -13.40 6.86
CA ILE A 82 -6.94 -12.73 6.95
C ILE A 82 -5.86 -13.80 7.03
N MET A 83 -4.96 -13.85 6.03
CA MET A 83 -3.83 -14.80 5.98
C MET A 83 -2.66 -14.39 6.86
N ALA A 84 -2.52 -13.10 7.11
CA ALA A 84 -1.49 -12.58 8.02
C ALA A 84 -1.88 -12.70 9.51
N SER A 85 -3.08 -13.22 9.83
CA SER A 85 -3.43 -13.62 11.18
C SER A 85 -2.80 -14.98 11.52
N PRO A 86 -2.33 -15.20 12.78
CA PRO A 86 -1.73 -16.47 13.19
C PRO A 86 -2.70 -17.63 13.01
N PHE A 87 -3.97 -17.42 13.28
CA PHE A 87 -5.00 -18.45 13.27
C PHE A 87 -5.61 -18.69 11.87
N GLY A 88 -5.40 -17.77 10.92
CA GLY A 88 -5.70 -17.95 9.49
C GLY A 88 -7.18 -17.98 9.11
N ASN A 89 -8.09 -17.93 10.07
CA ASN A 89 -9.55 -18.04 9.88
C ASN A 89 -10.33 -16.85 10.47
N HIS A 90 -9.62 -15.78 10.88
CA HIS A 90 -10.29 -14.60 11.41
C HIS A 90 -10.79 -13.73 10.25
N SER A 91 -12.00 -13.24 10.38
CA SER A 91 -12.49 -12.16 9.55
C SER A 91 -11.93 -10.81 10.01
N GLU A 92 -11.97 -9.83 9.14
CA GLU A 92 -11.69 -8.42 9.48
C GLU A 92 -12.49 -7.96 10.71
N LEU A 93 -13.69 -8.54 10.91
CA LEU A 93 -14.60 -8.19 12.00
C LEU A 93 -14.28 -8.87 13.33
N ASP A 94 -13.45 -9.91 13.36
CA ASP A 94 -13.12 -10.65 14.58
C ASP A 94 -11.85 -10.14 15.27
N MET A 95 -10.99 -9.45 14.53
CA MET A 95 -9.75 -8.88 15.06
C MET A 95 -10.02 -7.75 16.07
N ALA A 96 -9.27 -7.71 17.17
CA ALA A 96 -9.32 -6.62 18.14
C ALA A 96 -8.70 -5.33 17.57
N GLN A 97 -7.75 -5.48 16.67
CA GLN A 97 -7.01 -4.40 16.00
C GLN A 97 -7.58 -4.06 14.63
N PRO A 98 -7.35 -2.83 14.13
CA PRO A 98 -7.81 -2.43 12.80
C PRO A 98 -7.02 -3.15 11.71
N VAL A 99 -7.76 -3.81 10.83
CA VAL A 99 -7.25 -4.45 9.61
C VAL A 99 -8.02 -3.90 8.42
N SER A 100 -7.37 -3.78 7.27
CA SER A 100 -8.03 -3.49 6.00
C SER A 100 -7.65 -4.55 4.98
N VAL A 101 -8.62 -5.04 4.22
CA VAL A 101 -8.39 -6.01 3.15
C VAL A 101 -8.88 -5.43 1.82
N LEU A 102 -7.99 -5.39 0.83
CA LEU A 102 -8.32 -5.07 -0.54
C LEU A 102 -8.36 -6.35 -1.35
N GLU A 103 -9.50 -6.66 -1.94
CA GLU A 103 -9.67 -7.81 -2.82
C GLU A 103 -10.68 -7.54 -3.93
N GLY A 104 -10.81 -8.46 -4.86
CA GLY A 104 -11.82 -8.42 -5.92
C GLY A 104 -11.76 -7.13 -6.75
N ASP A 105 -12.92 -6.52 -7.03
CA ASP A 105 -13.02 -5.31 -7.83
C ASP A 105 -12.43 -4.09 -7.11
N ARG A 106 -12.52 -4.03 -5.76
CA ARG A 106 -11.93 -2.95 -4.97
C ARG A 106 -10.43 -2.85 -5.18
N LEU A 107 -9.72 -3.97 -5.11
CA LEU A 107 -8.28 -4.00 -5.40
C LEU A 107 -8.00 -3.59 -6.85
N ARG A 108 -8.74 -4.13 -7.80
CA ARG A 108 -8.47 -3.95 -9.24
C ARG A 108 -8.65 -2.52 -9.71
N TYR A 109 -9.71 -1.83 -9.23
CA TYR A 109 -9.95 -0.44 -9.60
C TYR A 109 -8.97 0.54 -8.93
N LYS A 110 -8.35 0.13 -7.82
CA LYS A 110 -7.34 0.91 -7.09
C LYS A 110 -5.90 0.65 -7.55
N GLN A 111 -5.66 -0.38 -8.39
CA GLN A 111 -4.31 -0.69 -8.86
C GLN A 111 -3.63 0.50 -9.55
N GLU A 112 -2.47 0.88 -9.03
CA GLU A 112 -1.55 1.90 -9.56
C GLU A 112 -0.21 1.26 -9.94
N THR A 113 0.74 2.08 -10.36
CA THR A 113 2.08 1.62 -10.74
C THR A 113 2.92 1.17 -9.56
N SER A 114 2.74 1.77 -8.38
CA SER A 114 3.41 1.37 -7.14
C SER A 114 2.44 0.79 -6.10
N LEU A 115 2.97 0.03 -5.14
CA LEU A 115 2.19 -0.53 -4.04
C LEU A 115 1.66 0.57 -3.12
N GLY A 116 2.48 1.57 -2.79
CA GLY A 116 2.07 2.69 -1.96
C GLY A 116 0.90 3.46 -2.55
N ASP A 117 0.95 3.74 -3.85
CA ASP A 117 -0.12 4.45 -4.54
C ASP A 117 -1.40 3.62 -4.64
N THR A 118 -1.28 2.30 -4.84
CA THR A 118 -2.41 1.36 -4.83
C THR A 118 -3.16 1.41 -3.50
N LEU A 119 -2.44 1.56 -2.38
CA LEU A 119 -2.99 1.53 -1.02
C LEU A 119 -3.33 2.91 -0.46
N SER A 120 -2.89 4.00 -1.08
CA SER A 120 -3.02 5.37 -0.56
C SER A 120 -4.46 5.85 -0.32
N GLY A 121 -5.46 5.16 -0.86
CA GLY A 121 -6.89 5.42 -0.61
C GLY A 121 -7.48 4.68 0.60
N GLU A 122 -6.68 3.89 1.33
CA GLU A 122 -7.13 3.19 2.54
C GLU A 122 -6.96 4.06 3.79
N LEU A 123 -7.79 3.83 4.81
CA LEU A 123 -7.73 4.58 6.07
C LEU A 123 -6.35 4.44 6.73
N GLY A 124 -5.78 5.57 7.15
CA GLY A 124 -4.48 5.62 7.80
C GLY A 124 -3.31 5.25 6.90
N VAL A 125 -3.51 5.08 5.58
CA VAL A 125 -2.45 4.71 4.63
C VAL A 125 -2.21 5.82 3.62
N ALA A 126 -0.94 6.16 3.41
CA ALA A 126 -0.47 7.10 2.38
C ALA A 126 0.62 6.44 1.52
N SER A 127 1.17 7.18 0.56
CA SER A 127 2.30 6.76 -0.28
C SER A 127 3.47 7.72 -0.09
N SER A 128 4.71 7.22 -0.04
CA SER A 128 5.91 8.04 -0.08
C SER A 128 6.10 8.74 -1.43
N SER A 129 5.65 8.09 -2.49
CA SER A 129 5.66 8.55 -3.89
C SER A 129 6.94 9.26 -4.32
N PHE A 130 7.87 8.48 -4.83
CA PHE A 130 9.11 8.98 -5.46
C PHE A 130 9.02 8.86 -7.00
N GLY A 131 7.93 9.38 -7.56
CA GLY A 131 7.54 9.11 -8.94
C GLY A 131 6.69 7.82 -9.09
N PRO A 132 6.28 7.46 -10.32
CA PRO A 132 5.41 6.30 -10.56
C PRO A 132 6.09 4.95 -10.30
N GLY A 133 7.42 4.87 -10.44
CA GLY A 133 8.20 3.64 -10.27
C GLY A 133 8.39 3.26 -8.81
N ALA A 134 8.55 4.25 -7.94
CA ALA A 134 8.82 4.05 -6.53
C ALA A 134 7.77 4.71 -5.64
N GLY A 135 7.13 3.93 -4.78
CA GLY A 135 6.13 4.40 -3.83
C GLY A 135 5.86 3.32 -2.79
N ARG A 136 6.23 3.62 -1.55
CA ARG A 136 6.01 2.73 -0.41
C ARG A 136 4.75 3.13 0.34
N PRO A 137 4.00 2.17 0.91
CA PRO A 137 2.94 2.49 1.84
C PRO A 137 3.50 3.06 3.14
N LEU A 138 2.93 4.19 3.58
CA LEU A 138 3.07 4.72 4.92
C LEU A 138 1.83 4.35 5.73
N ILE A 139 1.99 3.95 6.98
CA ILE A 139 0.88 3.64 7.88
C ILE A 139 0.94 4.60 9.07
N ARG A 140 -0.13 5.40 9.27
CA ARG A 140 -0.23 6.38 10.35
C ARG A 140 0.97 7.34 10.44
N GLY A 141 1.52 7.72 9.27
CA GLY A 141 2.69 8.60 9.17
C GLY A 141 4.04 7.91 9.42
N LEU A 142 4.07 6.61 9.63
CA LEU A 142 5.29 5.82 9.78
C LEU A 142 5.71 5.23 8.43
N ASP A 143 7.01 5.20 8.16
CA ASP A 143 7.63 4.74 6.92
C ASP A 143 8.92 3.94 7.19
N GLY A 144 9.57 3.54 6.12
CA GLY A 144 10.88 2.93 6.13
C GLY A 144 10.92 1.59 6.86
N PRO A 145 11.94 1.35 7.68
CA PRO A 145 12.13 0.09 8.40
C PRO A 145 11.04 -0.26 9.42
N ARG A 146 10.03 0.62 9.63
CA ARG A 146 8.91 0.41 10.55
C ARG A 146 7.71 -0.26 9.91
N ILE A 147 7.63 -0.25 8.58
CA ILE A 147 6.54 -0.88 7.82
C ILE A 147 7.09 -2.08 7.07
N MET A 148 6.62 -3.27 7.44
CA MET A 148 7.06 -4.51 6.80
C MET A 148 6.16 -4.84 5.60
N ILE A 149 6.79 -5.08 4.46
CA ILE A 149 6.13 -5.53 3.24
C ILE A 149 6.35 -7.03 3.08
N LEU A 150 5.27 -7.78 3.02
CA LEU A 150 5.30 -9.24 2.91
C LEU A 150 4.67 -9.71 1.60
N GLU A 151 5.15 -10.83 1.09
CA GLU A 151 4.48 -11.62 0.09
C GLU A 151 4.15 -12.99 0.67
N ASN A 152 2.84 -13.31 0.76
CA ASN A 152 2.32 -14.55 1.36
C ASN A 152 2.79 -14.79 2.82
N GLY A 153 3.07 -13.70 3.56
CA GLY A 153 3.50 -13.74 4.96
C GLY A 153 5.00 -13.96 5.18
N ILE A 154 5.81 -13.80 4.13
CA ILE A 154 7.29 -13.82 4.15
C ILE A 154 7.79 -12.48 3.61
N ASP A 155 8.88 -11.96 4.18
CA ASP A 155 9.49 -10.69 3.79
C ASP A 155 9.80 -10.64 2.29
N THR A 156 9.60 -9.48 1.66
CA THR A 156 9.96 -9.27 0.26
C THR A 156 11.46 -9.36 0.03
N LEU A 157 12.26 -9.08 1.06
CA LEU A 157 13.73 -9.08 0.99
C LEU A 157 14.22 -8.20 -0.16
N ASP A 158 13.63 -7.01 -0.33
CA ASP A 158 14.11 -5.98 -1.23
C ASP A 158 14.80 -4.84 -0.46
N VAL A 159 15.26 -3.82 -1.16
CA VAL A 159 15.94 -2.67 -0.56
C VAL A 159 15.05 -1.43 -0.46
N SER A 160 13.74 -1.60 -0.63
CA SER A 160 12.80 -0.47 -0.60
C SER A 160 12.69 0.22 0.76
N SER A 161 13.19 -0.41 1.85
CA SER A 161 13.25 0.22 3.17
C SER A 161 14.48 1.12 3.37
N LEU A 162 15.50 0.98 2.53
CA LEU A 162 16.74 1.77 2.61
C LEU A 162 16.49 3.22 2.21
N SER A 163 15.88 3.42 1.06
CA SER A 163 15.56 4.74 0.54
C SER A 163 14.19 4.78 -0.10
N ALA A 164 13.57 5.98 -0.16
CA ALA A 164 12.22 6.19 -0.67
C ALA A 164 12.11 6.07 -2.21
N ASP A 165 13.20 6.23 -2.94
CA ASP A 165 13.33 6.08 -4.40
C ASP A 165 13.44 4.61 -4.84
N HIS A 166 13.75 3.69 -3.92
CA HIS A 166 13.80 2.27 -4.22
C HIS A 166 12.41 1.63 -4.25
N ALA A 167 12.08 0.99 -5.38
CA ALA A 167 10.77 0.37 -5.58
C ALA A 167 10.54 -0.83 -4.67
N VAL A 168 9.30 -0.95 -4.16
CA VAL A 168 8.80 -2.21 -3.61
C VAL A 168 8.64 -3.21 -4.75
N THR A 169 9.22 -4.40 -4.62
CA THR A 169 9.29 -5.39 -5.70
C THR A 169 8.04 -6.25 -5.87
N VAL A 170 7.05 -6.11 -4.98
CA VAL A 170 5.79 -6.86 -5.07
C VAL A 170 4.75 -6.05 -5.82
N GLU A 171 4.29 -6.61 -6.93
CA GLU A 171 3.32 -5.97 -7.82
C GLU A 171 1.87 -6.29 -7.43
N SER A 172 1.05 -5.25 -7.35
CA SER A 172 -0.38 -5.38 -7.04
C SER A 172 -1.19 -6.02 -8.19
N ILE A 173 -0.67 -6.03 -9.42
CA ILE A 173 -1.40 -6.49 -10.60
C ILE A 173 -1.76 -7.98 -10.58
N ASN A 174 -0.90 -8.81 -9.95
CA ASN A 174 -1.11 -10.25 -9.78
C ASN A 174 -1.57 -10.64 -8.36
N ALA A 175 -1.82 -9.65 -7.49
CA ALA A 175 -2.31 -9.92 -6.15
C ALA A 175 -3.76 -10.42 -6.19
N SER A 176 -4.06 -11.49 -5.43
CA SER A 176 -5.42 -11.93 -5.16
C SER A 176 -6.10 -11.06 -4.10
N LYS A 177 -5.34 -10.64 -3.09
CA LYS A 177 -5.72 -9.66 -2.07
C LYS A 177 -4.49 -8.98 -1.46
N ILE A 178 -4.71 -7.83 -0.81
CA ILE A 178 -3.70 -7.13 -0.01
C ILE A 178 -4.29 -6.88 1.37
N GLU A 179 -3.57 -7.27 2.40
CA GLU A 179 -3.93 -7.13 3.81
C GLU A 179 -3.05 -6.07 4.45
N ILE A 180 -3.66 -5.13 5.17
CA ILE A 180 -2.98 -4.07 5.90
C ILE A 180 -3.30 -4.23 7.37
N LEU A 181 -2.29 -4.58 8.16
CA LEU A 181 -2.41 -4.80 9.59
C LEU A 181 -1.74 -3.65 10.35
N ARG A 182 -2.45 -3.14 11.34
CA ARG A 182 -1.98 -2.07 12.22
C ARG A 182 -1.98 -2.57 13.65
N GLY A 183 -0.96 -2.24 14.43
CA GLY A 183 -0.90 -2.62 15.85
C GLY A 183 -0.34 -4.03 16.09
N PRO A 184 -0.85 -4.78 17.09
CA PRO A 184 -0.15 -5.89 17.75
C PRO A 184 0.06 -7.18 16.96
N SER A 185 -0.67 -7.44 15.87
CA SER A 185 -0.37 -8.59 15.01
C SER A 185 1.02 -8.49 14.36
N THR A 186 1.61 -7.30 14.45
CA THR A 186 3.00 -7.06 14.07
C THR A 186 3.99 -7.89 14.89
N LEU A 187 3.64 -8.36 16.08
CA LEU A 187 4.47 -9.29 16.86
C LEU A 187 4.84 -10.55 16.10
N MET A 188 3.97 -11.00 15.22
CA MET A 188 4.27 -12.14 14.38
C MET A 188 5.47 -11.92 13.47
N TYR A 189 5.71 -10.69 13.01
CA TYR A 189 6.62 -10.41 11.91
C TYR A 189 7.92 -9.73 12.31
N GLY A 190 8.10 -9.41 13.61
CA GLY A 190 9.34 -8.88 14.16
C GLY A 190 9.45 -7.36 14.17
N GLY A 191 10.65 -6.90 14.54
CA GLY A 191 10.92 -5.48 14.78
C GLY A 191 10.63 -4.56 13.62
N GLY A 192 10.80 -4.99 12.37
CA GLY A 192 10.44 -4.22 11.18
C GLY A 192 8.94 -3.97 10.98
N ALA A 193 8.10 -4.50 11.87
CA ALA A 193 6.63 -4.35 11.80
C ALA A 193 6.04 -3.51 12.94
N ILE A 194 6.84 -2.68 13.62
CA ILE A 194 6.36 -1.86 14.75
C ILE A 194 5.36 -0.77 14.35
N GLY A 195 5.35 -0.34 13.08
CA GLY A 195 4.40 0.61 12.52
C GLY A 195 3.24 -0.04 11.80
N GLY A 196 3.44 -1.25 11.29
CA GLY A 196 2.42 -2.00 10.54
C GLY A 196 2.98 -3.02 9.57
N VAL A 197 2.06 -3.77 8.96
CA VAL A 197 2.37 -4.80 7.96
C VAL A 197 1.47 -4.63 6.75
N VAL A 198 2.05 -4.74 5.57
CA VAL A 198 1.33 -4.90 4.30
C VAL A 198 1.66 -6.28 3.74
N ASN A 199 0.67 -7.16 3.67
CA ASN A 199 0.84 -8.52 3.14
C ASN A 199 0.14 -8.65 1.79
N VAL A 200 0.93 -8.79 0.73
CA VAL A 200 0.42 -9.05 -0.62
C VAL A 200 0.26 -10.57 -0.81
N VAL A 201 -0.97 -10.99 -0.99
CA VAL A 201 -1.31 -12.40 -1.16
C VAL A 201 -1.42 -12.74 -2.64
N THR A 202 -0.70 -13.76 -3.06
CA THR A 202 -0.70 -14.29 -4.43
C THR A 202 -1.05 -15.78 -4.43
N ASP A 203 -1.47 -16.30 -5.58
CA ASP A 203 -1.85 -17.72 -5.75
C ASP A 203 -0.71 -18.58 -6.31
N LYS A 204 0.55 -18.15 -6.17
CA LYS A 204 1.73 -18.84 -6.74
C LYS A 204 1.86 -20.29 -6.30
N ILE A 205 1.55 -20.60 -5.04
CA ILE A 205 1.53 -21.96 -4.48
C ILE A 205 0.07 -22.34 -4.20
N PRO A 206 -0.58 -23.15 -5.05
CA PRO A 206 -1.97 -23.54 -4.87
C PRO A 206 -2.19 -24.38 -3.61
N ARG A 207 -3.32 -24.15 -2.92
CA ARG A 207 -3.66 -24.87 -1.67
C ARG A 207 -4.92 -25.74 -1.78
N ARG A 208 -5.40 -25.93 -3.01
CA ARG A 208 -6.61 -26.72 -3.32
C ARG A 208 -6.51 -27.37 -4.68
N ILE A 209 -7.30 -28.39 -4.88
CA ILE A 209 -7.49 -29.03 -6.18
C ILE A 209 -8.49 -28.21 -6.99
N PHE A 210 -8.18 -27.98 -8.24
CA PHE A 210 -9.05 -27.32 -9.22
C PHE A 210 -9.69 -28.37 -10.11
N LYS A 211 -11.03 -28.42 -10.12
CA LYS A 211 -11.79 -29.38 -10.96
C LYS A 211 -11.63 -29.11 -12.47
N LYS A 212 -11.25 -27.88 -12.84
CA LYS A 212 -10.99 -27.42 -14.21
C LYS A 212 -9.97 -26.30 -14.19
N LEU A 213 -9.38 -26.00 -15.34
CA LEU A 213 -8.54 -24.82 -15.49
C LEU A 213 -9.35 -23.56 -15.15
N THR A 214 -8.80 -22.73 -14.27
CA THR A 214 -9.38 -21.48 -13.83
C THR A 214 -8.35 -20.38 -13.93
N GLY A 215 -8.77 -19.15 -14.20
CA GLY A 215 -7.81 -18.07 -14.28
C GLY A 215 -8.42 -16.71 -14.55
N THR A 216 -7.53 -15.75 -14.70
CA THR A 216 -7.87 -14.38 -15.05
C THR A 216 -6.87 -13.87 -16.08
N PHE A 217 -7.34 -13.04 -16.99
CA PHE A 217 -6.49 -12.22 -17.83
C PHE A 217 -7.00 -10.78 -17.83
N GLY A 218 -6.13 -9.83 -18.09
CA GLY A 218 -6.49 -8.42 -18.15
C GLY A 218 -5.59 -7.64 -19.08
N ALA A 219 -6.14 -6.58 -19.67
CA ALA A 219 -5.40 -5.55 -20.38
C ALA A 219 -5.94 -4.18 -20.00
N ARG A 220 -5.07 -3.16 -19.95
CA ARG A 220 -5.42 -1.82 -19.53
C ARG A 220 -4.56 -0.77 -20.24
N GLY A 221 -5.19 0.37 -20.57
CA GLY A 221 -4.54 1.57 -21.09
C GLY A 221 -4.93 2.81 -20.29
N ASN A 222 -4.04 3.81 -20.22
CA ASN A 222 -4.24 5.07 -19.51
C ASN A 222 -3.72 6.24 -20.35
N THR A 223 -4.50 7.30 -20.49
CA THR A 223 -4.17 8.44 -21.35
C THR A 223 -3.12 9.38 -20.76
N SER A 224 -3.07 9.57 -19.44
CA SER A 224 -2.10 10.49 -18.81
C SER A 224 -0.69 9.93 -18.80
N THR A 225 -0.54 8.64 -18.48
CA THR A 225 0.74 7.95 -18.46
C THR A 225 1.06 7.21 -19.76
N GLN A 226 0.14 7.21 -20.73
CA GLN A 226 0.19 6.38 -21.94
C GLN A 226 0.45 4.90 -21.64
N GLU A 227 -0.09 4.44 -20.51
CA GLU A 227 0.09 3.07 -20.04
C GLU A 227 -0.47 2.05 -21.02
N LYS A 228 0.31 0.99 -21.21
CA LYS A 228 -0.11 -0.27 -21.83
C LYS A 228 0.27 -1.38 -20.86
N SER A 229 -0.71 -2.12 -20.35
CA SER A 229 -0.44 -3.23 -19.44
C SER A 229 -1.30 -4.44 -19.78
N GLY A 230 -0.73 -5.62 -19.49
CA GLY A 230 -1.41 -6.89 -19.59
C GLY A 230 -1.00 -7.82 -18.46
N SER A 231 -1.90 -8.69 -18.03
CA SER A 231 -1.63 -9.70 -17.01
C SER A 231 -2.44 -10.97 -17.24
N PHE A 232 -1.92 -12.09 -16.77
CA PHE A 232 -2.64 -13.35 -16.69
C PHE A 232 -2.30 -14.09 -15.40
N ASN A 233 -3.22 -14.92 -14.95
CA ASN A 233 -3.03 -15.91 -13.89
C ASN A 233 -3.88 -17.14 -14.26
N ALA A 234 -3.30 -18.33 -14.18
CA ALA A 234 -3.98 -19.56 -14.49
C ALA A 234 -3.61 -20.64 -13.46
N SER A 235 -4.61 -21.38 -12.99
CA SER A 235 -4.44 -22.49 -12.05
C SER A 235 -5.21 -23.71 -12.53
N GLY A 236 -4.61 -24.89 -12.37
CA GLY A 236 -5.21 -26.16 -12.73
C GLY A 236 -4.62 -27.30 -11.91
N SER A 237 -5.23 -28.48 -12.00
CA SER A 237 -4.75 -29.65 -11.26
C SER A 237 -4.58 -30.85 -12.19
N ILE A 238 -3.61 -31.69 -11.87
CA ILE A 238 -3.36 -32.98 -12.48
C ILE A 238 -3.79 -34.07 -11.48
N GLY A 239 -4.83 -34.76 -11.80
CA GLY A 239 -5.46 -35.69 -10.87
C GLY A 239 -5.98 -35.02 -9.61
N ASN A 240 -5.93 -35.73 -8.48
CA ASN A 240 -6.48 -35.31 -7.19
C ASN A 240 -5.41 -34.83 -6.19
N HIS A 241 -4.14 -34.74 -6.63
CA HIS A 241 -3.03 -34.50 -5.70
C HIS A 241 -2.12 -33.35 -6.12
N ILE A 242 -2.02 -33.00 -7.39
CA ILE A 242 -1.08 -32.00 -7.88
C ILE A 242 -1.86 -30.77 -8.39
N SER A 243 -1.53 -29.60 -7.91
CA SER A 243 -2.04 -28.34 -8.42
C SER A 243 -0.90 -27.46 -8.89
N LEU A 244 -1.12 -26.77 -10.01
CA LEU A 244 -0.15 -25.90 -10.66
C LEU A 244 -0.73 -24.49 -10.81
N ASN A 245 0.14 -23.49 -10.81
CA ASN A 245 -0.18 -22.10 -11.12
C ASN A 245 0.89 -21.51 -12.02
N ALA A 246 0.45 -20.67 -12.95
CA ALA A 246 1.34 -19.81 -13.74
C ALA A 246 0.72 -18.40 -13.82
N SER A 247 1.55 -17.39 -13.65
CA SER A 247 1.12 -16.01 -13.79
C SER A 247 2.19 -15.14 -14.44
N GLY A 248 1.76 -14.02 -15.05
CA GLY A 248 2.66 -13.05 -15.62
C GLY A 248 1.99 -11.71 -15.86
N PHE A 249 2.82 -10.69 -15.99
CA PHE A 249 2.37 -9.33 -16.32
C PHE A 249 3.45 -8.57 -17.09
N ARG A 250 3.00 -7.57 -17.84
CA ARG A 250 3.85 -6.53 -18.42
C ARG A 250 3.13 -5.21 -18.33
N ARG A 251 3.87 -4.16 -17.95
CA ARG A 251 3.38 -2.77 -17.90
C ARG A 251 4.44 -1.85 -18.45
N LYS A 252 4.03 -0.94 -19.32
CA LYS A 252 4.87 0.15 -19.82
C LYS A 252 4.10 1.45 -19.70
N THR A 253 4.75 2.49 -19.16
CA THR A 253 4.24 3.87 -19.14
C THR A 253 5.27 4.79 -19.78
N ASN A 254 4.82 5.95 -20.23
CA ASN A 254 5.67 7.06 -20.60
C ASN A 254 5.60 8.14 -19.52
N ASP A 255 6.37 9.20 -19.69
CA ASP A 255 6.25 10.41 -18.86
C ASP A 255 4.82 10.91 -18.82
N TYR A 256 4.31 11.19 -17.63
CA TYR A 256 2.90 11.53 -17.44
C TYR A 256 2.59 13.01 -17.55
N GLY A 257 1.35 13.28 -17.98
CA GLY A 257 0.80 14.63 -18.08
C GLY A 257 0.35 15.19 -16.72
N ILE A 258 0.57 16.50 -16.53
CA ILE A 258 0.19 17.28 -15.34
C ILE A 258 -0.53 18.57 -15.74
N PRO A 259 -1.33 19.19 -14.84
CA PRO A 259 -2.06 20.42 -15.18
C PRO A 259 -1.20 21.69 -15.21
N GLY A 260 -0.02 21.67 -14.62
CA GLY A 260 0.86 22.83 -14.46
C GLY A 260 2.30 22.57 -14.80
N ASN A 261 3.22 23.17 -14.02
CA ASN A 261 4.66 23.00 -14.17
C ASN A 261 5.17 21.85 -13.30
N GLN A 262 6.23 21.18 -13.73
CA GLN A 262 6.87 20.10 -12.98
C GLN A 262 7.48 20.68 -11.70
N ASN A 263 8.47 21.60 -11.83
CA ASN A 263 9.05 22.29 -10.69
C ASN A 263 8.15 23.46 -10.28
N ARG A 264 7.77 23.52 -9.01
CA ARG A 264 6.93 24.59 -8.47
C ARG A 264 7.73 25.81 -8.06
N ASN A 265 8.97 25.60 -7.61
CA ASN A 265 9.84 26.67 -7.12
C ASN A 265 10.48 27.45 -8.26
N GLU A 266 10.65 26.80 -9.42
CA GLU A 266 11.24 27.34 -10.63
C GLU A 266 10.35 27.07 -11.85
N PRO A 267 9.23 27.79 -11.98
CA PRO A 267 8.23 27.50 -13.02
C PRO A 267 8.78 27.63 -14.45
N ASP A 268 9.87 28.36 -14.66
CA ASP A 268 10.48 28.59 -15.97
C ASP A 268 11.45 27.47 -16.38
N HIS A 269 11.98 26.68 -15.45
CA HIS A 269 12.92 25.57 -15.72
C HIS A 269 12.24 24.21 -15.92
N GLY A 270 10.96 24.06 -15.62
CA GLY A 270 10.23 22.81 -15.80
C GLY A 270 9.44 22.72 -17.10
N LYS A 271 9.27 21.52 -17.69
CA LYS A 271 8.29 21.32 -18.78
C LYS A 271 6.87 21.51 -18.23
N ARG A 272 6.17 22.47 -18.78
CA ARG A 272 4.75 22.66 -18.52
C ARG A 272 3.95 21.49 -19.08
N GLY A 273 3.03 20.96 -18.27
CA GLY A 273 2.10 19.91 -18.65
C GLY A 273 2.67 18.49 -18.70
N LYS A 274 3.94 18.27 -18.28
CA LYS A 274 4.56 16.94 -18.27
C LYS A 274 5.63 16.83 -17.22
N VAL A 275 5.73 15.66 -16.55
CA VAL A 275 6.85 15.31 -15.65
C VAL A 275 7.83 14.47 -16.43
N LYS A 276 9.07 14.98 -16.57
CA LYS A 276 10.17 14.26 -17.21
C LYS A 276 10.67 13.13 -16.30
N ASN A 277 11.30 12.13 -16.92
CA ASN A 277 11.91 10.99 -16.23
C ASN A 277 10.96 10.29 -15.26
N SER A 278 9.71 10.13 -15.68
CA SER A 278 8.66 9.48 -14.90
C SER A 278 8.10 8.22 -15.59
N ASP A 279 8.76 7.78 -16.65
CA ASP A 279 8.43 6.55 -17.36
C ASP A 279 8.73 5.31 -16.52
N THR A 280 7.99 4.23 -16.79
CA THR A 280 8.23 2.93 -16.17
C THR A 280 8.07 1.80 -17.18
N ASN A 281 8.84 0.74 -17.01
CA ASN A 281 8.74 -0.47 -17.81
C ASN A 281 8.98 -1.68 -16.92
N SER A 282 7.90 -2.28 -16.43
CA SER A 282 7.95 -3.39 -15.48
C SER A 282 7.32 -4.66 -16.07
N GLY A 283 7.83 -5.80 -15.66
CA GLY A 283 7.32 -7.10 -16.04
C GLY A 283 7.76 -8.18 -15.08
N GLY A 284 7.06 -9.29 -15.12
CA GLY A 284 7.40 -10.45 -14.29
C GLY A 284 6.48 -11.62 -14.52
N GLY A 285 6.88 -12.74 -13.96
CA GLY A 285 6.10 -13.96 -14.00
C GLY A 285 6.45 -14.90 -12.88
N SER A 286 5.58 -15.88 -12.66
CA SER A 286 5.81 -16.95 -11.71
C SER A 286 5.22 -18.27 -12.22
N ILE A 287 5.86 -19.34 -11.84
CA ILE A 287 5.33 -20.71 -11.90
C ILE A 287 5.44 -21.32 -10.52
N GLY A 288 4.46 -22.11 -10.15
CA GLY A 288 4.48 -22.82 -8.89
C GLY A 288 3.52 -23.98 -8.89
N GLY A 289 3.66 -24.81 -7.88
CA GLY A 289 2.84 -25.99 -7.73
C GLY A 289 2.86 -26.54 -6.32
N SER A 290 1.94 -27.45 -6.07
CA SER A 290 1.82 -28.11 -4.77
C SER A 290 1.34 -29.54 -4.91
N ILE A 291 1.76 -30.38 -3.98
CA ILE A 291 1.23 -31.71 -3.73
C ILE A 291 0.28 -31.61 -2.56
N LEU A 292 -0.96 -32.01 -2.78
CA LEU A 292 -2.04 -31.97 -1.79
C LEU A 292 -2.41 -33.37 -1.36
N GLY A 293 -2.53 -33.55 -0.06
CA GLY A 293 -2.99 -34.79 0.57
C GLY A 293 -4.13 -34.53 1.53
N SER A 294 -4.70 -35.59 2.12
CA SER A 294 -5.80 -35.50 3.08
C SER A 294 -5.42 -34.72 4.37
N ARG A 295 -4.14 -34.67 4.70
CA ARG A 295 -3.64 -34.02 5.91
C ARG A 295 -2.98 -32.67 5.67
N GLY A 296 -2.90 -32.16 4.42
CA GLY A 296 -2.29 -30.90 4.12
C GLY A 296 -1.67 -30.82 2.74
N TYR A 297 -0.73 -29.91 2.58
CA TYR A 297 -0.02 -29.70 1.32
C TYR A 297 1.44 -29.28 1.56
N ILE A 298 2.26 -29.50 0.54
CA ILE A 298 3.58 -28.89 0.38
C ILE A 298 3.70 -28.40 -1.05
N GLY A 299 4.31 -27.24 -1.25
CA GLY A 299 4.49 -26.68 -2.57
C GLY A 299 5.63 -25.67 -2.64
N GLY A 300 5.98 -25.29 -3.86
CA GLY A 300 7.01 -24.31 -4.15
C GLY A 300 6.65 -23.43 -5.34
N SER A 301 7.32 -22.31 -5.46
CA SER A 301 7.20 -21.40 -6.61
C SER A 301 8.52 -20.71 -6.93
N LEU A 302 8.68 -20.41 -8.21
CA LEU A 302 9.75 -19.59 -8.77
C LEU A 302 9.12 -18.34 -9.34
N SER A 303 9.69 -17.18 -9.10
CA SER A 303 9.23 -15.95 -9.71
C SER A 303 10.39 -15.02 -10.05
N ARG A 304 10.22 -14.25 -11.14
CA ARG A 304 11.14 -13.21 -11.58
C ARG A 304 10.35 -11.92 -11.83
N SER A 305 10.88 -10.81 -11.37
CA SER A 305 10.36 -9.47 -11.64
C SER A 305 11.48 -8.55 -12.09
N GLU A 306 11.18 -7.68 -13.06
CA GLU A 306 12.06 -6.70 -13.64
C GLU A 306 11.34 -5.35 -13.68
N SER A 307 12.05 -4.27 -13.39
CA SER A 307 11.50 -2.92 -13.49
C SER A 307 12.59 -1.93 -13.87
N LYS A 308 12.31 -1.13 -14.91
CA LYS A 308 13.11 0.05 -15.26
C LYS A 308 12.25 1.27 -15.06
N TYR A 309 12.73 2.25 -14.32
CA TYR A 309 11.96 3.46 -14.04
C TYR A 309 12.87 4.66 -13.82
N GLY A 310 12.37 5.82 -14.16
CA GLY A 310 13.02 7.08 -13.89
C GLY A 310 12.59 7.68 -12.56
N ILE A 311 13.48 8.42 -11.94
CA ILE A 311 13.23 9.25 -10.76
C ILE A 311 13.09 10.69 -11.24
N PRO A 312 11.94 11.35 -11.08
CA PRO A 312 11.71 12.70 -11.57
C PRO A 312 12.24 13.76 -10.58
N SER A 313 13.47 13.58 -10.09
CA SER A 313 14.26 14.57 -9.36
C SER A 313 14.97 15.52 -10.32
N GLU A 314 15.75 16.46 -9.80
CA GLU A 314 16.56 17.40 -10.58
C GLU A 314 17.61 16.67 -11.39
N GLU A 315 18.34 15.75 -10.78
CA GLU A 315 19.37 14.91 -11.40
C GLU A 315 18.83 13.85 -12.35
N SER A 316 17.55 13.51 -12.23
CA SER A 316 16.87 12.60 -13.14
C SER A 316 17.51 11.21 -13.33
N PRO A 317 17.92 10.49 -12.27
CA PRO A 317 18.53 9.17 -12.40
C PRO A 317 17.52 8.12 -12.87
N LYS A 318 18.01 6.99 -13.37
CA LYS A 318 17.22 5.84 -13.79
C LYS A 318 17.63 4.58 -13.04
N ILE A 319 16.66 3.78 -12.68
CA ILE A 319 16.88 2.52 -11.97
C ILE A 319 16.49 1.34 -12.85
N ASP A 320 17.37 0.32 -12.95
CA ASP A 320 17.15 -0.97 -13.60
C ASP A 320 17.24 -2.07 -12.55
N LEU A 321 16.09 -2.67 -12.21
CA LEU A 321 15.90 -3.61 -11.12
C LEU A 321 15.54 -5.00 -11.65
N VAL A 322 16.19 -6.02 -11.08
CA VAL A 322 15.86 -7.44 -11.30
C VAL A 322 15.82 -8.17 -9.96
N LYS A 323 14.80 -9.00 -9.76
CA LYS A 323 14.65 -9.87 -8.60
C LYS A 323 14.22 -11.27 -9.00
N ASN A 324 14.94 -12.26 -8.52
CA ASN A 324 14.55 -13.67 -8.57
C ASN A 324 14.14 -14.12 -7.17
N ARG A 325 13.02 -14.84 -7.06
CA ARG A 325 12.49 -15.29 -5.77
C ARG A 325 12.06 -16.75 -5.84
N TYR A 326 12.36 -17.48 -4.78
CA TYR A 326 12.05 -18.91 -4.60
C TYR A 326 11.28 -19.05 -3.30
N ASP A 327 10.07 -19.58 -3.35
CA ASP A 327 9.24 -19.77 -2.16
C ASP A 327 8.91 -21.24 -1.96
N ILE A 328 8.88 -21.68 -0.70
CA ILE A 328 8.37 -22.98 -0.25
C ILE A 328 7.30 -22.71 0.80
N ALA A 329 6.19 -23.42 0.74
CA ALA A 329 5.16 -23.37 1.75
C ALA A 329 4.54 -24.75 1.96
N GLY A 330 4.26 -25.08 3.21
CA GLY A 330 3.60 -26.33 3.59
C GLY A 330 2.70 -26.14 4.79
N GLU A 331 1.67 -26.97 4.84
CA GLU A 331 0.74 -27.06 5.98
C GLU A 331 0.43 -28.55 6.23
N LEU A 332 0.55 -28.98 7.49
CA LEU A 332 0.24 -30.31 7.94
C LEU A 332 -0.76 -30.24 9.08
N ASN A 333 -1.95 -30.77 8.88
CA ASN A 333 -2.98 -30.88 9.91
C ASN A 333 -2.70 -32.07 10.82
N ARG A 334 -2.85 -31.85 12.14
CA ARG A 334 -2.63 -32.87 13.18
C ARG A 334 -1.23 -33.50 13.06
N PRO A 335 -0.15 -32.68 13.10
CA PRO A 335 1.22 -33.18 12.94
C PRO A 335 1.60 -34.20 14.04
N VAL A 336 1.27 -33.87 15.28
CA VAL A 336 1.47 -34.70 16.48
C VAL A 336 0.31 -34.52 17.48
N ILE A 337 0.22 -35.40 18.47
CA ILE A 337 -0.79 -35.34 19.53
C ILE A 337 -0.69 -33.99 20.24
N GLY A 338 -1.83 -33.33 20.53
CA GLY A 338 -1.89 -32.02 21.19
C GLY A 338 -1.84 -30.82 20.23
N PHE A 339 -1.48 -31.02 18.96
CA PHE A 339 -1.38 -29.94 17.99
C PHE A 339 -2.38 -30.10 16.84
N GLU A 340 -2.93 -28.97 16.38
CA GLU A 340 -3.88 -28.94 15.28
C GLU A 340 -3.20 -28.79 13.93
N LYS A 341 -2.13 -27.98 13.86
CA LYS A 341 -1.55 -27.58 12.59
C LYS A 341 -0.08 -27.18 12.71
N LEU A 342 0.72 -27.63 11.76
CA LEU A 342 2.05 -27.10 11.49
C LEU A 342 2.03 -26.36 10.15
N LYS A 343 2.52 -25.11 10.15
CA LYS A 343 2.77 -24.34 8.93
C LYS A 343 4.26 -24.06 8.81
N VAL A 344 4.81 -24.23 7.62
CA VAL A 344 6.20 -23.87 7.30
C VAL A 344 6.18 -23.01 6.05
N LYS A 345 6.94 -21.93 6.09
CA LYS A 345 7.15 -21.03 4.95
C LYS A 345 8.61 -20.65 4.88
N MET A 346 9.12 -20.53 3.66
CA MET A 346 10.48 -20.08 3.39
C MET A 346 10.48 -19.32 2.09
N GLY A 347 11.17 -18.18 2.05
CA GLY A 347 11.45 -17.41 0.85
C GLY A 347 12.93 -17.09 0.75
N TYR A 348 13.52 -17.31 -0.40
CA TYR A 348 14.85 -16.83 -0.78
C TYR A 348 14.71 -15.79 -1.89
N SER A 349 15.43 -14.70 -1.79
CA SER A 349 15.44 -13.62 -2.77
C SER A 349 16.86 -13.29 -3.19
N ASP A 350 17.06 -13.17 -4.50
CA ASP A 350 18.27 -12.60 -5.11
C ASP A 350 17.85 -11.35 -5.88
N TYR A 351 18.21 -10.21 -5.31
CA TYR A 351 17.83 -8.88 -5.76
C TYR A 351 19.06 -8.09 -6.22
N ARG A 352 18.91 -7.40 -7.33
CA ARG A 352 19.88 -6.43 -7.83
C ARG A 352 19.16 -5.25 -8.46
N HIS A 353 19.60 -4.03 -8.17
CA HIS A 353 19.32 -2.90 -9.03
C HIS A 353 20.60 -2.12 -9.36
N SER A 354 20.55 -1.44 -10.49
CA SER A 354 21.58 -0.54 -10.97
C SER A 354 20.99 0.85 -11.13
N GLU A 355 21.67 1.84 -10.64
CA GLU A 355 21.33 3.25 -10.78
C GLU A 355 22.22 3.87 -11.84
N PHE A 356 21.58 4.59 -12.75
CA PHE A 356 22.24 5.25 -13.86
C PHE A 356 21.99 6.75 -13.70
N GLU A 357 23.04 7.52 -13.88
CA GLU A 357 22.94 8.97 -13.93
C GLU A 357 22.17 9.44 -15.17
N SER A 358 21.89 10.74 -15.24
CA SER A 358 21.23 11.35 -16.39
C SER A 358 22.07 11.24 -17.67
N SER A 359 23.38 11.15 -17.56
CA SER A 359 24.35 10.86 -18.63
C SER A 359 24.15 9.47 -19.25
N GLY A 360 23.56 8.53 -18.48
CA GLY A 360 23.44 7.11 -18.81
C GLY A 360 24.61 6.27 -18.30
N GLU A 361 25.56 6.88 -17.58
CA GLU A 361 26.65 6.17 -16.92
C GLU A 361 26.12 5.42 -15.70
N LEU A 362 26.81 4.33 -15.33
CA LEU A 362 26.49 3.50 -14.19
C LEU A 362 27.06 4.13 -12.92
N GLY A 363 26.22 4.73 -12.08
CA GLY A 363 26.60 5.27 -10.78
C GLY A 363 26.77 4.17 -9.74
N SER A 364 25.70 3.48 -9.37
CA SER A 364 25.71 2.51 -8.27
C SER A 364 25.00 1.20 -8.56
N VAL A 365 25.44 0.12 -7.91
CA VAL A 365 24.83 -1.22 -7.98
C VAL A 365 24.53 -1.72 -6.58
N PHE A 366 23.27 -1.93 -6.30
CA PHE A 366 22.77 -2.50 -5.05
C PHE A 366 22.44 -3.98 -5.23
N LYS A 367 22.94 -4.81 -4.32
CA LYS A 367 22.65 -6.24 -4.26
C LYS A 367 22.10 -6.61 -2.90
N ASN A 368 21.08 -7.46 -2.88
CA ASN A 368 20.50 -7.95 -1.66
C ASN A 368 20.09 -9.42 -1.83
N GLN A 369 20.80 -10.30 -1.17
CA GLN A 369 20.48 -11.72 -1.12
C GLN A 369 20.02 -12.07 0.28
N GLY A 370 18.95 -12.83 0.39
CA GLY A 370 18.45 -13.16 1.72
C GLY A 370 17.45 -14.29 1.75
N ILE A 371 17.28 -14.82 2.94
CA ILE A 371 16.33 -15.88 3.26
C ILE A 371 15.48 -15.43 4.45
N ASP A 372 14.17 -15.69 4.38
CA ASP A 372 13.24 -15.60 5.52
C ASP A 372 12.52 -16.94 5.66
N SER A 373 12.70 -17.61 6.79
CA SER A 373 12.14 -18.93 7.09
C SER A 373 11.33 -18.86 8.37
N ARG A 374 10.13 -19.46 8.35
CA ARG A 374 9.19 -19.42 9.44
C ARG A 374 8.47 -20.73 9.62
N ALA A 375 8.39 -21.22 10.87
CA ALA A 375 7.59 -22.36 11.26
C ALA A 375 6.64 -21.97 12.39
N GLU A 376 5.38 -22.40 12.29
CA GLU A 376 4.29 -22.10 13.20
C GLU A 376 3.58 -23.40 13.59
N LEU A 377 3.41 -23.63 14.88
CA LEU A 377 2.76 -24.80 15.44
C LEU A 377 1.55 -24.35 16.28
N THR A 378 0.34 -24.67 15.80
CA THR A 378 -0.93 -24.35 16.48
C THR A 378 -1.29 -25.51 17.41
N HIS A 379 -1.45 -25.24 18.70
CA HIS A 379 -1.92 -26.25 19.65
C HIS A 379 -3.45 -26.34 19.69
N ARG A 380 -3.96 -27.50 20.16
CA ARG A 380 -5.39 -27.66 20.46
C ARG A 380 -5.80 -26.79 21.64
N PRO A 381 -7.06 -26.41 21.75
CA PRO A 381 -7.52 -25.62 22.89
C PRO A 381 -7.20 -26.28 24.23
N VAL A 382 -6.50 -25.54 25.11
CA VAL A 382 -6.18 -25.93 26.48
C VAL A 382 -6.87 -24.94 27.41
N LYS A 383 -7.81 -25.41 28.21
CA LYS A 383 -8.64 -24.54 29.10
C LYS A 383 -9.30 -23.38 28.32
N GLY A 384 -9.66 -23.59 27.07
CA GLY A 384 -10.28 -22.61 26.19
C GLY A 384 -9.32 -21.64 25.50
N PHE A 385 -8.01 -21.68 25.79
CA PHE A 385 -6.97 -20.98 25.04
C PHE A 385 -6.52 -21.81 23.83
N LYS A 386 -6.42 -21.16 22.69
CA LYS A 386 -5.86 -21.69 21.45
C LYS A 386 -4.68 -20.80 21.06
N GLY A 387 -3.54 -21.40 20.82
CA GLY A 387 -2.34 -20.63 20.56
C GLY A 387 -1.47 -21.14 19.44
N VAL A 388 -0.56 -20.28 19.05
CA VAL A 388 0.47 -20.55 18.05
C VAL A 388 1.82 -20.21 18.63
N ILE A 389 2.71 -21.21 18.70
CA ILE A 389 4.14 -21.01 18.93
C ILE A 389 4.85 -21.01 17.59
N GLY A 390 5.79 -20.09 17.37
CA GLY A 390 6.52 -20.01 16.13
C GLY A 390 7.96 -19.60 16.30
N VAL A 391 8.75 -19.97 15.30
CA VAL A 391 10.14 -19.56 15.15
C VAL A 391 10.34 -18.92 13.77
N GLN A 392 11.23 -17.93 13.71
CA GLN A 392 11.58 -17.26 12.45
C GLN A 392 13.07 -16.96 12.42
N VAL A 393 13.69 -17.22 11.27
CA VAL A 393 15.09 -16.86 10.99
C VAL A 393 15.10 -16.08 9.69
N LYS A 394 15.69 -14.87 9.75
CA LYS A 394 16.04 -14.06 8.58
C LYS A 394 17.54 -13.91 8.51
N ASP A 395 18.09 -14.02 7.32
CA ASP A 395 19.49 -13.76 7.03
C ASP A 395 19.57 -12.96 5.73
N ARG A 396 20.36 -11.89 5.71
CA ARG A 396 20.41 -10.94 4.60
C ARG A 396 21.83 -10.46 4.39
N ASP A 397 22.35 -10.63 3.18
CA ASP A 397 23.58 -10.04 2.69
C ASP A 397 23.26 -8.85 1.79
N PHE A 398 23.69 -7.67 2.19
CA PHE A 398 23.49 -6.42 1.46
C PHE A 398 24.82 -5.84 1.02
N SER A 399 24.87 -5.25 -0.18
CA SER A 399 25.99 -4.42 -0.66
C SER A 399 25.54 -3.34 -1.62
N ALA A 400 26.10 -2.14 -1.48
CA ALA A 400 26.11 -1.09 -2.47
C ALA A 400 27.55 -0.94 -3.01
N ILE A 401 27.72 -0.76 -4.32
CA ILE A 401 29.01 -0.66 -5.01
C ILE A 401 28.87 0.41 -6.09
N GLY A 402 29.77 1.40 -6.10
CA GLY A 402 29.75 2.54 -7.02
C GLY A 402 29.86 3.86 -6.26
N GLU A 403 29.45 4.96 -6.86
CA GLU A 403 29.56 6.31 -6.29
C GLU A 403 28.72 6.47 -5.01
N GLU A 404 27.51 5.95 -4.97
CA GLU A 404 26.68 5.88 -3.75
C GLU A 404 27.02 4.65 -2.88
N THR A 405 28.31 4.31 -2.71
CA THR A 405 28.74 3.29 -1.73
C THR A 405 28.66 3.86 -0.31
N ILE A 406 27.54 4.46 0.02
CA ILE A 406 27.33 5.11 1.31
C ILE A 406 27.08 4.13 2.47
N VAL A 407 26.82 2.85 2.18
CA VAL A 407 26.60 1.80 3.17
C VAL A 407 27.54 0.63 2.91
N PRO A 408 28.36 0.19 3.88
CA PRO A 408 29.29 -0.92 3.70
C PRO A 408 28.55 -2.25 3.44
N LYS A 409 29.22 -3.18 2.78
CA LYS A 409 28.70 -4.56 2.67
C LYS A 409 28.42 -5.10 4.07
N THR A 410 27.19 -5.59 4.29
CA THR A 410 26.70 -5.94 5.64
C THR A 410 25.88 -7.24 5.60
N ASN A 411 26.15 -8.14 6.54
CA ASN A 411 25.29 -9.26 6.85
C ASN A 411 24.37 -8.88 8.03
N SER A 412 23.08 -9.12 7.91
CA SER A 412 22.10 -8.89 8.97
C SER A 412 21.33 -10.18 9.25
N ARG A 413 21.32 -10.64 10.50
CA ARG A 413 20.63 -11.86 10.92
C ARG A 413 19.68 -11.60 12.09
N ASN A 414 18.46 -12.12 11.95
CA ASN A 414 17.43 -12.06 12.98
C ASN A 414 16.93 -13.47 13.29
N THR A 415 16.99 -13.88 14.54
CA THR A 415 16.44 -15.15 15.02
C THR A 415 15.42 -14.87 16.11
N SER A 416 14.24 -15.46 16.03
CA SER A 416 13.17 -15.14 16.95
C SER A 416 12.27 -16.32 17.28
N VAL A 417 11.66 -16.23 18.47
CA VAL A 417 10.57 -17.09 18.93
C VAL A 417 9.40 -16.24 19.36
N PHE A 418 8.18 -16.69 19.10
CA PHE A 418 6.96 -15.99 19.50
C PHE A 418 5.88 -16.96 19.93
N LEU A 419 4.98 -16.47 20.79
CA LEU A 419 3.78 -17.15 21.25
C LEU A 419 2.61 -16.18 21.17
N ILE A 420 1.50 -16.63 20.61
CA ILE A 420 0.25 -15.88 20.56
C ILE A 420 -0.86 -16.82 20.99
N GLU A 421 -1.64 -16.38 21.97
CA GLU A 421 -2.78 -17.11 22.54
C GLU A 421 -4.05 -16.29 22.35
N GLU A 422 -5.14 -16.98 22.01
CA GLU A 422 -6.47 -16.39 21.95
C GLU A 422 -7.43 -17.19 22.83
N ARG A 423 -8.43 -16.48 23.36
CA ARG A 423 -9.55 -17.11 24.05
C ARG A 423 -10.84 -16.37 23.75
N HIS A 424 -11.86 -17.14 23.39
CA HIS A 424 -13.19 -16.65 23.18
C HIS A 424 -14.11 -17.05 24.34
N TRP A 425 -14.84 -16.06 24.87
CA TRP A 425 -16.02 -16.24 25.68
C TRP A 425 -17.23 -15.79 24.86
N ASN A 426 -18.44 -15.95 25.35
CA ASN A 426 -19.65 -15.66 24.56
C ASN A 426 -19.59 -14.33 23.79
N ASN A 427 -19.29 -13.24 24.48
CA ASN A 427 -19.27 -11.89 23.93
C ASN A 427 -17.92 -11.17 24.09
N PHE A 428 -16.92 -11.87 24.58
CA PHE A 428 -15.57 -11.32 24.80
C PHE A 428 -14.51 -12.19 24.14
N HIS A 429 -13.57 -11.55 23.48
CA HIS A 429 -12.39 -12.15 22.87
C HIS A 429 -11.14 -11.51 23.46
N LEU A 430 -10.16 -12.32 23.81
CA LEU A 430 -8.87 -11.91 24.34
C LEU A 430 -7.76 -12.48 23.47
N ASP A 431 -6.81 -11.62 23.08
CA ASP A 431 -5.56 -11.96 22.43
C ASP A 431 -4.39 -11.54 23.33
N VAL A 432 -3.43 -12.42 23.51
CA VAL A 432 -2.18 -12.13 24.22
C VAL A 432 -1.02 -12.67 23.41
N GLY A 433 0.05 -11.90 23.28
CA GLY A 433 1.22 -12.36 22.52
C GLY A 433 2.54 -11.83 23.08
N GLY A 434 3.59 -12.60 22.85
CA GLY A 434 4.96 -12.26 23.16
C GLY A 434 5.92 -12.71 22.07
N ARG A 435 6.99 -11.96 21.86
CA ARG A 435 8.09 -12.27 20.96
C ARG A 435 9.43 -11.89 21.58
N TYR A 436 10.41 -12.76 21.43
CA TYR A 436 11.82 -12.46 21.62
C TYR A 436 12.53 -12.56 20.27
N GLU A 437 13.42 -11.62 19.98
CA GLU A 437 14.22 -11.59 18.77
C GLU A 437 15.66 -11.17 19.08
N HIS A 438 16.62 -11.96 18.64
CA HIS A 438 18.04 -11.61 18.61
C HIS A 438 18.40 -11.13 17.20
N ALA A 439 18.81 -9.85 17.09
CA ALA A 439 19.20 -9.23 15.85
C ALA A 439 20.70 -8.88 15.87
N SER A 440 21.41 -9.20 14.79
CA SER A 440 22.80 -8.81 14.56
C SER A 440 22.95 -8.11 13.22
N VAL A 441 23.81 -7.09 13.19
CA VAL A 441 24.19 -6.34 11.98
C VAL A 441 25.71 -6.31 11.95
N ASP A 442 26.30 -6.98 10.95
CA ASP A 442 27.72 -7.27 10.85
C ASP A 442 28.29 -6.69 9.54
N PRO A 443 28.84 -5.45 9.57
CA PRO A 443 29.49 -4.85 8.42
C PRO A 443 30.80 -5.56 8.10
N LYS A 444 31.06 -5.78 6.81
CA LYS A 444 32.32 -6.35 6.30
C LYS A 444 33.38 -5.25 6.06
N SER A 445 33.55 -4.39 7.03
CA SER A 445 34.45 -3.24 7.03
C SER A 445 35.08 -3.07 8.40
N ALA A 446 35.81 -1.98 8.63
CA ALA A 446 36.39 -1.63 9.92
C ALA A 446 35.35 -1.18 10.98
N ASN A 447 34.07 -1.06 10.62
CA ASN A 447 33.01 -0.70 11.53
C ASN A 447 32.66 -1.86 12.47
N ASP A 448 32.18 -1.52 13.68
CA ASP A 448 31.83 -2.50 14.69
C ASP A 448 30.49 -3.20 14.39
N SER A 449 30.46 -4.51 14.59
CA SER A 449 29.23 -5.28 14.58
C SER A 449 28.31 -4.86 15.71
N ARG A 450 26.98 -4.84 15.46
CA ARG A 450 25.97 -4.46 16.44
C ARG A 450 25.01 -5.62 16.70
N LYS A 451 24.67 -5.83 17.99
CA LYS A 451 23.73 -6.88 18.43
C LYS A 451 22.66 -6.27 19.32
N TYR A 452 21.44 -6.74 19.16
CA TYR A 452 20.27 -6.23 19.89
C TYR A 452 19.37 -7.38 20.31
N ASP A 453 18.97 -7.39 21.58
CA ASP A 453 17.93 -8.26 22.12
C ASP A 453 16.63 -7.47 22.19
N LEU A 454 15.62 -7.92 21.46
CA LEU A 454 14.36 -7.23 21.22
C LEU A 454 13.21 -8.02 21.84
N TYR A 455 12.30 -7.32 22.48
CA TYR A 455 11.12 -7.90 23.10
C TYR A 455 9.87 -7.22 22.55
N GLY A 456 8.85 -8.02 22.29
CA GLY A 456 7.53 -7.56 21.94
C GLY A 456 6.49 -8.23 22.83
N VAL A 457 5.52 -7.46 23.33
CA VAL A 457 4.37 -7.98 24.07
C VAL A 457 3.11 -7.23 23.61
N SER A 458 1.99 -7.95 23.59
CA SER A 458 0.69 -7.37 23.24
C SER A 458 -0.42 -8.02 24.05
N ILE A 459 -1.42 -7.23 24.38
CA ILE A 459 -2.70 -7.67 24.89
C ILE A 459 -3.82 -6.93 24.15
N GLY A 460 -4.78 -7.68 23.62
CA GLY A 460 -5.95 -7.15 22.92
C GLY A 460 -7.22 -7.76 23.48
N GLY A 461 -8.23 -6.94 23.73
CA GLY A 461 -9.56 -7.37 24.13
C GLY A 461 -10.61 -6.82 23.20
N LYS A 462 -11.59 -7.64 22.83
CA LYS A 462 -12.77 -7.23 22.07
C LYS A 462 -14.04 -7.70 22.76
N TRP A 463 -14.89 -6.76 23.09
CA TRP A 463 -16.16 -6.99 23.71
C TRP A 463 -17.32 -6.70 22.75
N LYS A 464 -18.26 -7.60 22.64
CA LYS A 464 -19.50 -7.47 21.84
C LYS A 464 -20.70 -7.32 22.81
N PRO A 465 -20.98 -6.09 23.32
CA PRO A 465 -22.03 -5.89 24.34
C PRO A 465 -23.41 -6.27 23.85
N ILE A 466 -23.70 -6.04 22.58
CA ILE A 466 -24.93 -6.42 21.87
C ILE A 466 -24.58 -6.80 20.42
N ASP A 467 -25.46 -7.54 19.79
CA ASP A 467 -25.27 -7.99 18.40
C ASP A 467 -25.02 -6.82 17.46
N GLY A 468 -23.97 -6.96 16.64
CA GLY A 468 -23.57 -5.96 15.68
C GLY A 468 -22.75 -4.81 16.23
N TYR A 469 -22.51 -4.68 17.53
CA TYR A 469 -21.62 -3.68 18.12
C TYR A 469 -20.41 -4.32 18.75
N SER A 470 -19.26 -3.64 18.64
CA SER A 470 -18.06 -4.09 19.35
C SER A 470 -17.19 -2.93 19.84
N ILE A 471 -16.52 -3.19 20.95
CA ILE A 471 -15.53 -2.33 21.57
C ILE A 471 -14.22 -3.12 21.64
N GLY A 472 -13.16 -2.60 21.06
CA GLY A 472 -11.81 -3.18 21.08
C GLY A 472 -10.84 -2.27 21.80
N LEU A 473 -9.96 -2.85 22.60
CA LEU A 473 -8.82 -2.16 23.21
C LEU A 473 -7.59 -3.04 23.05
N THR A 474 -6.51 -2.47 22.55
CA THR A 474 -5.27 -3.19 22.34
C THR A 474 -4.08 -2.35 22.79
N GLY A 475 -3.24 -2.93 23.67
CA GLY A 475 -1.97 -2.37 24.07
C GLY A 475 -0.81 -3.21 23.55
N THR A 476 0.21 -2.55 22.99
CA THR A 476 1.40 -3.24 22.46
C THR A 476 2.67 -2.48 22.80
N ARG A 477 3.67 -3.21 23.27
CA ARG A 477 5.06 -2.75 23.33
C ARG A 477 5.87 -3.56 22.33
N GLY A 478 6.53 -2.88 21.38
CA GLY A 478 7.37 -3.50 20.35
C GLY A 478 8.74 -2.83 20.28
N GLN A 479 9.76 -3.57 19.85
CA GLN A 479 11.12 -3.05 19.70
C GLN A 479 11.66 -3.41 18.32
N ARG A 480 12.49 -2.54 17.73
CA ARG A 480 13.28 -2.83 16.54
C ARG A 480 14.75 -2.46 16.72
N ALA A 481 15.62 -3.20 16.05
CA ALA A 481 17.00 -2.79 15.86
C ALA A 481 17.07 -1.62 14.87
N PRO A 482 18.07 -0.75 14.98
CA PRO A 482 18.42 0.17 13.91
C PRO A 482 18.71 -0.60 12.62
N ALA A 483 18.33 -0.03 11.50
CA ALA A 483 18.62 -0.58 10.19
C ALA A 483 20.08 -0.33 9.79
N THR A 484 20.58 -1.07 8.81
CA THR A 484 21.97 -0.99 8.36
C THR A 484 22.34 0.43 7.92
N GLU A 485 21.45 1.09 7.17
CA GLU A 485 21.61 2.47 6.73
C GLU A 485 21.61 3.48 7.89
N GLU A 486 20.78 3.26 8.90
CA GLU A 486 20.74 4.13 10.09
C GLU A 486 22.06 4.04 10.91
N LEU A 487 22.76 2.89 10.86
CA LEU A 487 24.00 2.65 11.58
C LEU A 487 25.24 3.12 10.82
N TYR A 488 25.31 2.88 9.51
CA TYR A 488 26.57 2.90 8.78
C TYR A 488 26.60 3.78 7.55
N THR A 489 25.51 4.48 7.21
CA THR A 489 25.54 5.42 6.06
C THR A 489 26.59 6.50 6.26
N SER A 490 27.35 6.80 5.20
CA SER A 490 28.29 7.92 5.16
C SER A 490 28.54 8.33 3.70
N GLY A 491 27.92 9.44 3.26
CA GLY A 491 28.13 9.96 1.92
C GLY A 491 26.93 10.65 1.29
N ALA A 492 27.09 11.03 0.03
CA ALA A 492 26.08 11.68 -0.79
C ALA A 492 24.95 10.72 -1.17
N HIS A 493 23.71 11.16 -1.05
CA HIS A 493 22.51 10.48 -1.51
C HIS A 493 21.78 11.40 -2.50
N HIS A 494 22.08 11.25 -3.77
CA HIS A 494 21.65 12.15 -4.84
C HIS A 494 20.13 12.21 -5.01
N ALA A 495 19.43 11.07 -4.93
CA ALA A 495 17.97 11.04 -5.07
C ALA A 495 17.23 11.90 -4.03
N THR A 496 17.82 12.16 -2.86
CA THR A 496 17.23 13.00 -1.80
C THR A 496 17.94 14.35 -1.63
N GLU A 497 18.99 14.61 -2.40
CA GLU A 497 19.83 15.83 -2.32
C GLU A 497 20.38 16.05 -0.90
N THR A 498 20.89 14.96 -0.30
CA THR A 498 21.38 14.97 1.08
C THR A 498 22.73 14.27 1.21
N PHE A 499 23.61 14.80 2.06
CA PHE A 499 24.78 14.09 2.56
C PHE A 499 24.43 13.46 3.91
N GLN A 500 24.44 12.13 3.97
CA GLN A 500 23.90 11.39 5.11
C GLN A 500 24.99 10.76 5.96
N THR A 501 24.88 10.90 7.30
CA THR A 501 25.78 10.25 8.25
C THR A 501 24.98 9.45 9.26
N GLY A 502 25.21 8.14 9.27
CA GLY A 502 24.65 7.18 10.24
C GLY A 502 25.34 7.26 11.60
N SER A 503 24.86 6.47 12.55
CA SER A 503 25.42 6.42 13.89
C SER A 503 25.46 5.01 14.48
N GLN A 504 26.65 4.50 14.74
CA GLN A 504 26.85 3.21 15.40
C GLN A 504 26.44 3.21 16.90
N ARG A 505 26.16 4.39 17.47
CA ARG A 505 25.76 4.54 18.89
C ARG A 505 24.26 4.38 19.09
N LEU A 506 23.49 4.15 18.04
CA LEU A 506 22.04 4.01 18.10
C LEU A 506 21.63 2.84 19.02
N LYS A 507 20.64 3.12 19.85
CA LYS A 507 19.94 2.14 20.67
C LYS A 507 18.74 1.60 19.91
N LYS A 508 18.20 0.46 20.36
CA LYS A 508 16.94 -0.07 19.83
C LYS A 508 15.81 0.95 20.01
N GLU A 509 14.99 1.08 18.98
CA GLU A 509 13.77 1.87 19.02
C GLU A 509 12.68 1.07 19.71
N THR A 510 11.91 1.69 20.61
CA THR A 510 10.81 1.06 21.34
C THR A 510 9.53 1.81 21.10
N SER A 511 8.48 1.13 20.68
CA SER A 511 7.13 1.68 20.51
C SER A 511 6.19 1.17 21.60
N ASN A 512 5.38 2.06 22.17
CA ASN A 512 4.31 1.75 23.11
C ASN A 512 3.00 2.25 22.44
N ASN A 513 2.15 1.33 22.06
CA ASN A 513 0.97 1.62 21.23
C ASN A 513 -0.30 1.30 22.01
N LEU A 514 -1.30 2.16 21.90
CA LEU A 514 -2.65 1.95 22.41
C LEU A 514 -3.63 2.22 21.28
N ASP A 515 -4.46 1.23 20.98
CA ASP A 515 -5.54 1.31 19.99
C ASP A 515 -6.89 1.09 20.67
N PHE A 516 -7.85 2.00 20.42
CA PHE A 516 -9.22 1.91 20.91
C PHE A 516 -10.18 1.94 19.72
N THR A 517 -10.90 0.84 19.50
CA THR A 517 -11.79 0.65 18.34
C THR A 517 -13.24 0.54 18.79
N LEU A 518 -14.11 1.30 18.16
CA LEU A 518 -15.55 1.19 18.27
C LEU A 518 -16.14 0.85 16.92
N SER A 519 -17.07 -0.11 16.86
CA SER A 519 -17.70 -0.44 15.58
C SER A 519 -19.15 -0.92 15.71
N LYS A 520 -19.89 -0.68 14.61
CA LYS A 520 -21.20 -1.28 14.34
C LYS A 520 -21.14 -1.98 12.98
N THR A 521 -21.35 -3.28 12.96
CA THR A 521 -21.14 -4.14 11.80
C THR A 521 -22.42 -4.65 11.13
N SER A 522 -23.58 -4.43 11.75
CA SER A 522 -24.89 -4.89 11.27
C SER A 522 -25.84 -3.73 10.95
N GLY A 523 -26.91 -4.02 10.21
CA GLY A 523 -27.96 -3.07 9.82
C GLY A 523 -27.58 -2.18 8.62
N GLY A 524 -28.47 -1.25 8.28
CA GLY A 524 -28.32 -0.32 7.15
C GLY A 524 -27.25 0.77 7.34
N ILE A 525 -26.90 1.07 8.60
CA ILE A 525 -25.81 1.99 8.93
C ILE A 525 -24.75 1.19 9.69
N ARG A 526 -23.55 1.09 9.09
CA ARG A 526 -22.38 0.44 9.68
C ARG A 526 -21.28 1.48 9.83
N TRP A 527 -20.49 1.38 10.89
CA TRP A 527 -19.41 2.33 11.11
C TRP A 527 -18.29 1.70 11.93
N GLN A 528 -17.11 2.25 11.79
CA GLN A 528 -15.93 1.92 12.58
C GLN A 528 -15.15 3.19 12.86
N THR A 529 -14.71 3.35 14.10
CA THR A 529 -13.79 4.42 14.50
C THR A 529 -12.67 3.80 15.31
N ASN A 530 -11.46 4.17 14.98
CA ASN A 530 -10.27 3.77 15.69
C ASN A 530 -9.49 5.01 16.15
N PHE A 531 -9.22 5.08 17.43
CA PHE A 531 -8.32 6.06 18.04
C PHE A 531 -7.02 5.36 18.37
N PHE A 532 -5.89 5.99 18.06
CA PHE A 532 -4.59 5.44 18.34
C PHE A 532 -3.68 6.46 19.02
N TYR A 533 -2.81 5.97 19.90
CA TYR A 533 -1.75 6.72 20.55
C TYR A 533 -0.50 5.86 20.59
N ASN A 534 0.57 6.31 19.93
CA ASN A 534 1.83 5.60 19.83
C ASN A 534 2.94 6.50 20.38
N TYR A 535 3.60 6.05 21.43
CA TYR A 535 4.76 6.71 22.01
C TYR A 535 6.02 5.91 21.70
N TYR A 536 7.00 6.58 21.12
CA TYR A 536 8.29 6.01 20.77
C TYR A 536 9.37 6.51 21.72
N GLU A 537 10.12 5.56 22.29
CA GLU A 537 11.40 5.80 22.95
C GLU A 537 12.50 5.57 21.90
N ASN A 538 13.48 6.47 21.84
CA ASN A 538 14.58 6.39 20.87
C ASN A 538 14.08 6.28 19.41
N TYR A 539 13.07 7.04 19.01
CA TYR A 539 12.63 7.15 17.62
C TYR A 539 13.81 7.62 16.77
N ILE A 540 14.16 6.85 15.74
CA ILE A 540 15.31 7.12 14.87
C ILE A 540 14.82 7.95 13.70
N TYR A 541 15.47 9.07 13.42
CA TYR A 541 15.14 9.96 12.30
C TYR A 541 16.36 10.70 11.78
N TRP A 542 16.28 11.14 10.53
CA TRP A 542 17.27 12.02 9.91
C TRP A 542 16.99 13.45 10.35
N ALA A 543 17.97 14.11 10.96
CA ALA A 543 17.93 15.51 11.36
C ALA A 543 18.94 16.30 10.55
N ASN A 544 18.54 17.49 10.08
CA ASN A 544 19.46 18.40 9.44
C ASN A 544 20.55 18.82 10.43
N ALA A 545 21.81 18.82 10.00
CA ALA A 545 22.93 19.34 10.77
C ALA A 545 22.90 20.88 10.79
N ASP A 546 23.36 21.43 11.91
CA ASP A 546 23.54 22.88 12.15
C ASP A 546 24.70 22.96 13.16
N ALA A 547 25.93 22.75 12.67
CA ALA A 547 27.12 22.56 13.51
C ALA A 547 27.53 23.85 14.22
N ASP A 548 27.31 24.98 13.60
CA ASP A 548 27.62 26.31 14.15
C ASP A 548 26.44 26.93 14.93
N SER A 549 25.29 26.24 14.99
CA SER A 549 24.08 26.67 15.70
C SER A 549 23.53 28.03 15.24
N ASN A 550 23.70 28.34 13.95
CA ASN A 550 23.19 29.60 13.38
C ASN A 550 21.71 29.53 12.97
N GLY A 551 21.06 28.35 13.08
CA GLY A 551 19.67 28.11 12.71
C GLY A 551 19.48 27.82 11.24
N ILE A 552 20.54 27.71 10.45
CA ILE A 552 20.56 27.33 9.03
C ILE A 552 21.16 25.95 8.93
N ALA A 553 20.52 25.06 8.17
CA ALA A 553 21.04 23.73 7.97
C ALA A 553 22.31 23.74 7.12
N ASP A 554 23.32 22.98 7.56
CA ASP A 554 24.60 22.85 6.88
C ASP A 554 24.45 22.25 5.48
N ARG A 555 25.30 22.72 4.56
CA ARG A 555 25.40 22.18 3.21
C ARG A 555 26.84 21.81 2.85
N VAL A 556 26.97 20.88 1.93
CA VAL A 556 28.26 20.41 1.40
C VAL A 556 28.15 20.23 -0.11
N ASP A 557 29.31 20.19 -0.78
CA ASP A 557 29.42 19.73 -2.16
C ASP A 557 29.24 18.18 -2.26
N GLU A 558 29.36 17.62 -3.45
CA GLU A 558 29.23 16.19 -3.70
C GLU A 558 30.30 15.36 -2.99
N GLU A 559 31.49 15.89 -2.81
CA GLU A 559 32.62 15.26 -2.12
C GLU A 559 32.52 15.36 -0.59
N GLY A 560 31.52 16.12 -0.07
CA GLY A 560 31.28 16.31 1.35
C GLY A 560 32.11 17.45 1.99
N ALA A 561 32.73 18.32 1.19
CA ALA A 561 33.38 19.51 1.71
C ALA A 561 32.35 20.60 2.06
N ALA A 562 32.56 21.28 3.19
CA ALA A 562 31.62 22.31 3.66
C ALA A 562 31.51 23.47 2.66
N ASP A 563 30.32 23.66 2.12
CA ASP A 563 29.96 24.75 1.22
C ASP A 563 28.57 25.28 1.56
N PRO A 564 28.42 26.53 2.04
CA PRO A 564 27.10 27.12 2.33
C PRO A 564 26.14 27.14 1.12
N ASN A 565 26.69 27.11 -0.12
CA ASN A 565 25.93 27.04 -1.36
C ASN A 565 25.95 25.67 -1.98
N GLY A 566 26.51 24.67 -1.28
CA GLY A 566 26.63 23.29 -1.73
C GLY A 566 25.26 22.68 -2.06
N GLU A 567 25.24 21.71 -2.94
CA GLU A 567 24.02 21.11 -3.45
C GLU A 567 23.35 20.19 -2.43
N LEU A 568 24.14 19.57 -1.54
CA LEU A 568 23.66 18.55 -0.61
C LEU A 568 23.40 19.12 0.79
N LEU A 569 22.22 18.84 1.33
CA LEU A 569 21.86 19.15 2.71
C LEU A 569 22.44 18.10 3.65
N VAL A 570 23.21 18.50 4.66
CA VAL A 570 23.81 17.57 5.62
C VAL A 570 22.76 17.03 6.59
N GLN A 571 22.64 15.71 6.67
CA GLN A 571 21.73 15.03 7.58
C GLN A 571 22.43 13.97 8.43
N ASN A 572 22.22 14.06 9.74
CA ASN A 572 22.72 13.09 10.70
C ASN A 572 21.58 12.24 11.27
N VAL A 573 21.81 10.93 11.37
CA VAL A 573 20.89 10.08 12.11
C VAL A 573 20.93 10.41 13.60
N THR A 574 19.76 10.60 14.19
CA THR A 574 19.60 10.87 15.60
C THR A 574 18.44 10.08 16.21
N GLN A 575 18.36 10.08 17.54
CA GLN A 575 17.31 9.41 18.30
C GLN A 575 16.68 10.36 19.30
N GLY A 576 15.34 10.24 19.46
CA GLY A 576 14.59 11.02 20.45
C GLY A 576 13.25 10.40 20.77
N GLY A 577 12.54 10.96 21.74
CA GLY A 577 11.14 10.63 21.97
C GLY A 577 10.27 11.16 20.81
N ALA A 578 9.29 10.36 20.38
CA ALA A 578 8.30 10.82 19.41
C ALA A 578 6.89 10.33 19.79
N THR A 579 5.87 11.11 19.44
CA THR A 579 4.48 10.77 19.71
C THR A 579 3.66 10.88 18.47
N PHE A 580 2.92 9.81 18.14
CA PHE A 580 1.97 9.74 17.02
C PHE A 580 0.58 9.45 17.58
N TYR A 581 -0.40 10.28 17.26
CA TYR A 581 -1.77 10.03 17.66
C TYR A 581 -2.74 10.48 16.59
N GLY A 582 -3.93 9.89 16.60
CA GLY A 582 -4.91 10.23 15.60
C GLY A 582 -6.18 9.44 15.66
N VAL A 583 -6.97 9.60 14.60
CA VAL A 583 -8.25 8.94 14.42
C VAL A 583 -8.42 8.46 12.98
N GLU A 584 -8.98 7.28 12.83
CA GLU A 584 -9.42 6.68 11.57
C GLU A 584 -10.90 6.37 11.74
N ALA A 585 -11.77 6.92 10.90
CA ALA A 585 -13.20 6.71 11.02
C ALA A 585 -13.87 6.53 9.67
N GLU A 586 -14.85 5.64 9.61
CA GLU A 586 -15.72 5.48 8.46
C GLU A 586 -17.15 5.18 8.89
N VAL A 587 -18.10 5.63 8.08
CA VAL A 587 -19.50 5.24 8.16
C VAL A 587 -19.99 4.83 6.78
N LYS A 588 -20.69 3.70 6.73
CA LYS A 588 -21.26 3.13 5.52
C LYS A 588 -22.78 3.06 5.64
N PHE A 589 -23.47 3.76 4.76
CA PHE A 589 -24.91 3.72 4.59
C PHE A 589 -25.25 2.69 3.51
N ILE A 590 -25.99 1.66 3.84
CA ILE A 590 -26.42 0.60 2.93
C ILE A 590 -27.89 0.85 2.63
N PHE A 591 -28.17 1.54 1.54
CA PHE A 591 -29.55 1.84 1.11
C PHE A 591 -30.24 0.60 0.54
N LYS A 592 -29.49 -0.21 -0.22
CA LYS A 592 -29.95 -1.51 -0.74
C LYS A 592 -28.77 -2.48 -0.73
N PRO A 593 -28.85 -3.59 0.03
CA PRO A 593 -27.77 -4.55 0.14
C PRO A 593 -27.24 -5.01 -1.23
N LYS A 594 -25.91 -5.00 -1.43
CA LYS A 594 -25.21 -5.37 -2.66
C LYS A 594 -25.53 -4.51 -3.90
N VAL A 595 -26.43 -3.53 -3.80
CA VAL A 595 -26.86 -2.67 -4.91
C VAL A 595 -26.37 -1.24 -4.73
N LEU A 596 -26.66 -0.62 -3.59
CA LEU A 596 -26.39 0.79 -3.35
C LEU A 596 -25.85 1.04 -1.95
N ASP A 597 -24.65 1.55 -1.87
CA ASP A 597 -24.02 2.00 -0.64
C ASP A 597 -23.26 3.30 -0.80
N LEU A 598 -23.18 4.04 0.30
CA LEU A 598 -22.37 5.27 0.43
C LEU A 598 -21.47 5.11 1.65
N ARG A 599 -20.17 5.30 1.46
CA ARG A 599 -19.15 5.32 2.51
C ARG A 599 -18.60 6.72 2.66
N LEU A 600 -18.62 7.25 3.88
CA LEU A 600 -17.90 8.45 4.27
C LEU A 600 -16.74 8.03 5.15
N PHE A 601 -15.59 8.67 5.00
CA PHE A 601 -14.42 8.35 5.81
C PHE A 601 -13.53 9.56 6.08
N THR A 602 -12.78 9.48 7.16
CA THR A 602 -11.74 10.46 7.51
C THR A 602 -10.59 9.77 8.22
N ASP A 603 -9.39 10.27 8.03
CA ASP A 603 -8.23 9.94 8.84
C ASP A 603 -7.41 11.19 9.17
N TYR A 604 -6.84 11.16 10.36
CA TYR A 604 -5.99 12.21 10.90
C TYR A 604 -4.84 11.59 11.68
N VAL A 605 -3.63 12.05 11.44
CA VAL A 605 -2.45 11.72 12.24
C VAL A 605 -1.71 13.00 12.64
N ARG A 606 -1.30 13.04 13.87
CA ARG A 606 -0.40 14.04 14.41
C ARG A 606 0.88 13.36 14.89
N ALA A 607 2.03 13.75 14.33
CA ALA A 607 3.34 13.23 14.68
C ALA A 607 4.24 14.37 15.21
N ARG A 608 4.85 14.17 16.38
CA ARG A 608 5.68 15.18 17.06
C ARG A 608 6.95 14.53 17.62
N LEU A 609 8.07 15.25 17.52
CA LEU A 609 9.28 14.97 18.25
C LEU A 609 9.16 15.63 19.65
N ASN A 610 9.37 14.86 20.72
CA ASN A 610 9.06 15.33 22.07
C ASN A 610 10.12 16.29 22.63
N HIS A 611 11.38 16.18 22.15
CA HIS A 611 12.48 16.93 22.75
C HIS A 611 12.50 18.42 22.35
N ASN A 612 12.13 18.73 21.10
CA ASN A 612 12.20 20.11 20.57
C ASN A 612 10.82 20.67 20.20
N ASN A 613 9.71 20.03 20.63
CA ASN A 613 8.36 20.35 20.15
C ASN A 613 8.22 20.37 18.63
N GLY A 614 9.17 19.79 17.92
CA GLY A 614 9.24 19.72 16.45
C GLY A 614 8.18 18.80 15.86
N ASN A 615 7.99 18.90 14.56
CA ASN A 615 7.12 17.99 13.82
C ASN A 615 7.97 16.89 13.20
N VAL A 616 7.42 15.69 13.11
CA VAL A 616 8.00 14.63 12.28
C VAL A 616 7.80 15.02 10.81
N PRO A 617 8.86 14.98 9.97
CA PRO A 617 8.74 15.38 8.57
C PRO A 617 7.79 14.48 7.78
N ARG A 618 7.25 15.01 6.70
CA ARG A 618 6.39 14.31 5.74
C ARG A 618 5.17 13.61 6.36
N THR A 619 4.66 14.16 7.47
CA THR A 619 3.44 13.65 8.13
C THR A 619 2.22 13.81 7.22
N THR A 620 1.45 12.76 7.07
CA THR A 620 0.24 12.73 6.24
C THR A 620 -0.76 13.81 6.68
N PRO A 621 -1.28 14.66 5.75
CA PRO A 621 -2.34 15.61 6.06
C PRO A 621 -3.67 14.91 6.33
N GLN A 622 -4.58 15.56 7.06
CA GLN A 622 -5.94 15.06 7.27
C GLN A 622 -6.70 14.96 5.94
N ARG A 623 -7.50 13.90 5.82
CA ARG A 623 -8.36 13.63 4.66
C ARG A 623 -9.79 13.37 5.05
N PHE A 624 -10.69 13.74 4.12
CA PHE A 624 -12.09 13.36 4.11
C PHE A 624 -12.42 12.71 2.78
N GLY A 625 -13.17 11.63 2.82
CA GLY A 625 -13.55 10.92 1.61
C GLY A 625 -15.01 10.53 1.58
N LEU A 626 -15.51 10.46 0.36
CA LEU A 626 -16.84 9.95 0.02
C LEU A 626 -16.66 8.91 -1.08
N GLU A 627 -17.21 7.72 -0.87
CA GLU A 627 -17.24 6.65 -1.87
C GLU A 627 -18.68 6.16 -2.05
N TRP A 628 -19.22 6.36 -3.25
CA TRP A 628 -20.55 5.92 -3.64
C TRP A 628 -20.41 4.71 -4.57
N ASN A 629 -21.12 3.65 -4.26
CA ASN A 629 -21.13 2.41 -5.03
C ASN A 629 -22.55 2.09 -5.48
N HIS A 630 -22.72 1.83 -6.78
CA HIS A 630 -23.96 1.36 -7.35
C HIS A 630 -23.75 0.12 -8.24
N ARG A 631 -24.60 -0.89 -8.06
CA ARG A 631 -24.59 -2.12 -8.84
C ARG A 631 -26.00 -2.40 -9.33
N SER A 632 -26.17 -2.48 -10.65
CA SER A 632 -27.46 -2.77 -11.28
C SER A 632 -27.26 -3.74 -12.44
N GLY A 633 -27.71 -4.97 -12.28
CA GLY A 633 -27.48 -6.03 -13.24
C GLY A 633 -25.97 -6.21 -13.57
N PRO A 634 -25.55 -6.04 -14.83
CA PRO A 634 -24.16 -6.16 -15.25
C PRO A 634 -23.33 -4.93 -14.93
N TRP A 635 -23.94 -3.79 -14.58
CA TRP A 635 -23.28 -2.52 -14.35
C TRP A 635 -22.76 -2.36 -12.93
N LYS A 636 -21.60 -1.77 -12.82
CA LYS A 636 -20.99 -1.33 -11.56
C LYS A 636 -20.49 0.09 -11.73
N LEU A 637 -20.94 0.98 -10.86
CA LEU A 637 -20.50 2.37 -10.82
C LEU A 637 -19.88 2.64 -9.46
N ASN A 638 -18.76 3.34 -9.45
CA ASN A 638 -18.08 3.80 -8.23
C ASN A 638 -17.66 5.25 -8.45
N LEU A 639 -18.06 6.13 -7.55
CA LEU A 639 -17.59 7.51 -7.47
C LEU A 639 -16.82 7.67 -6.16
N MET A 640 -15.59 8.13 -6.24
CA MET A 640 -14.76 8.43 -5.08
C MET A 640 -14.32 9.88 -5.12
N THR A 641 -14.63 10.61 -4.06
CA THR A 641 -14.15 11.99 -3.83
C THR A 641 -13.27 11.98 -2.59
N THR A 642 -12.10 12.58 -2.68
CA THR A 642 -11.18 12.73 -1.54
C THR A 642 -10.76 14.19 -1.45
N HIS A 643 -11.00 14.81 -0.32
CA HIS A 643 -10.51 16.13 0.03
C HIS A 643 -9.38 16.02 1.05
N VAL A 644 -8.22 16.56 0.71
CA VAL A 644 -7.02 16.57 1.54
C VAL A 644 -6.77 17.99 1.99
N LEU A 645 -6.59 18.18 3.30
CA LEU A 645 -6.36 19.51 3.87
C LEU A 645 -4.92 19.97 3.61
N LYS A 646 -4.70 21.29 3.73
CA LYS A 646 -3.36 21.87 3.75
C LYS A 646 -2.55 21.27 4.89
N GLN A 647 -1.27 20.92 4.61
CA GLN A 647 -0.31 20.56 5.66
C GLN A 647 0.65 21.72 5.90
N ASN A 648 0.53 22.31 7.08
CA ASN A 648 1.37 23.41 7.56
C ASN A 648 2.11 23.07 8.88
N LYS A 649 1.93 21.86 9.41
CA LYS A 649 2.68 21.35 10.56
C LYS A 649 3.90 20.60 10.06
N VAL A 650 4.87 21.36 9.60
CA VAL A 650 6.07 20.89 8.93
C VAL A 650 7.26 20.81 9.89
N ALA A 651 8.25 19.98 9.57
CA ALA A 651 9.53 19.92 10.28
C ALA A 651 10.39 21.16 9.93
N ALA A 652 11.53 21.29 10.59
CA ALA A 652 12.52 22.32 10.24
C ALA A 652 13.00 22.12 8.79
N ALA A 653 13.15 23.21 8.04
CA ALA A 653 13.48 23.24 6.61
C ALA A 653 12.51 22.48 5.67
N GLU A 654 11.34 22.08 6.17
CA GLU A 654 10.32 21.44 5.35
C GLU A 654 9.27 22.44 4.84
N THR A 655 8.91 22.38 3.57
CA THR A 655 7.89 23.24 2.96
C THR A 655 6.47 22.70 3.18
N SER A 656 5.50 23.61 3.37
CA SER A 656 4.09 23.26 3.45
C SER A 656 3.50 22.87 2.09
N THR A 657 2.42 22.07 2.09
CA THR A 657 1.67 21.75 0.87
C THR A 657 0.24 22.27 0.94
N ARG A 658 -0.32 22.65 -0.22
CA ARG A 658 -1.73 23.06 -0.33
C ARG A 658 -2.65 21.85 -0.22
N GLY A 659 -3.87 22.09 0.25
CA GLY A 659 -4.94 21.10 0.13
C GLY A 659 -5.43 20.96 -1.31
N TYR A 660 -6.08 19.83 -1.61
CA TYR A 660 -6.63 19.53 -2.92
C TYR A 660 -7.87 18.63 -2.83
N THR A 661 -8.64 18.55 -3.91
CA THR A 661 -9.79 17.66 -4.02
C THR A 661 -9.65 16.79 -5.25
N MET A 662 -9.65 15.47 -5.05
CA MET A 662 -9.65 14.49 -6.15
C MET A 662 -11.04 13.88 -6.33
N ILE A 663 -11.50 13.81 -7.57
CA ILE A 663 -12.73 13.11 -7.96
C ILE A 663 -12.36 12.05 -9.00
N ASN A 664 -12.71 10.80 -8.68
CA ASN A 664 -12.52 9.65 -9.53
C ASN A 664 -13.87 8.95 -9.77
N LEU A 665 -14.11 8.52 -11.01
CA LEU A 665 -15.32 7.81 -11.42
C LEU A 665 -14.92 6.52 -12.13
N THR A 666 -15.55 5.41 -11.76
CA THR A 666 -15.35 4.11 -12.41
C THR A 666 -16.69 3.57 -12.87
N ALA A 667 -16.77 3.12 -14.12
CA ALA A 667 -17.89 2.38 -14.67
C ALA A 667 -17.41 1.04 -15.20
N GLY A 668 -18.05 -0.05 -14.80
CA GLY A 668 -17.75 -1.41 -15.25
C GLY A 668 -18.98 -2.11 -15.77
N TYR A 669 -18.83 -2.88 -16.82
CA TYR A 669 -19.88 -3.73 -17.40
C TYR A 669 -19.38 -5.17 -17.46
N THR A 670 -20.09 -6.10 -16.81
CA THR A 670 -19.70 -7.50 -16.75
C THR A 670 -20.64 -8.36 -17.59
N MET A 671 -20.11 -8.97 -18.63
CA MET A 671 -20.78 -9.93 -19.49
C MET A 671 -20.51 -11.36 -19.03
N LYS A 672 -21.55 -12.19 -18.96
CA LYS A 672 -21.41 -13.63 -18.80
C LYS A 672 -21.31 -14.26 -20.20
N MET A 673 -20.12 -14.70 -20.59
CA MET A 673 -19.89 -15.34 -21.89
C MET A 673 -20.45 -16.79 -21.91
N ASN A 674 -20.30 -17.48 -20.78
CA ASN A 674 -20.87 -18.80 -20.53
C ASN A 674 -21.01 -19.06 -19.02
N ARG A 675 -21.33 -20.31 -18.61
CA ARG A 675 -21.53 -20.66 -17.18
C ARG A 675 -20.30 -20.39 -16.31
N SER A 676 -19.10 -20.40 -16.86
CA SER A 676 -17.83 -20.26 -16.11
C SER A 676 -17.03 -19.01 -16.46
N THR A 677 -17.28 -18.42 -17.64
CA THR A 677 -16.48 -17.30 -18.16
C THR A 677 -17.23 -15.98 -18.03
N LYS A 678 -16.57 -15.01 -17.45
CA LYS A 678 -17.06 -13.62 -17.32
C LYS A 678 -16.03 -12.68 -17.97
N LEU A 679 -16.52 -11.72 -18.70
CA LEU A 679 -15.72 -10.62 -19.25
C LEU A 679 -16.21 -9.30 -18.68
N THR A 680 -15.32 -8.52 -18.10
CA THR A 680 -15.62 -7.17 -17.59
C THR A 680 -14.86 -6.15 -18.39
N VAL A 681 -15.57 -5.19 -18.96
CA VAL A 681 -14.98 -3.97 -19.53
C VAL A 681 -15.20 -2.85 -18.54
N PHE A 682 -14.20 -2.01 -18.32
CA PHE A 682 -14.31 -0.90 -17.39
C PHE A 682 -13.66 0.37 -17.93
N LEU A 683 -14.20 1.50 -17.50
CA LEU A 683 -13.74 2.83 -17.79
C LEU A 683 -13.54 3.58 -16.47
N GLN A 684 -12.40 4.25 -16.32
CA GLN A 684 -12.13 5.07 -15.13
C GLN A 684 -11.69 6.47 -15.55
N GLY A 685 -12.33 7.49 -15.00
CA GLY A 685 -11.82 8.85 -14.99
C GLY A 685 -11.12 9.14 -13.67
N LYS A 686 -9.85 9.50 -13.72
CA LYS A 686 -9.05 9.87 -12.54
C LYS A 686 -8.72 11.35 -12.56
N ASN A 687 -8.65 11.96 -11.38
CA ASN A 687 -8.39 13.39 -11.21
C ASN A 687 -9.26 14.24 -12.17
N LEU A 688 -10.57 14.01 -12.16
CA LEU A 688 -11.51 14.63 -13.10
C LEU A 688 -11.49 16.16 -13.04
N MET A 689 -11.15 16.74 -11.89
CA MET A 689 -10.99 18.17 -11.71
C MET A 689 -9.69 18.73 -12.27
N ASN A 690 -8.74 17.85 -12.66
CA ASN A 690 -7.42 18.22 -13.16
C ASN A 690 -6.64 19.08 -12.15
N GLU A 691 -6.69 18.71 -10.86
CA GLU A 691 -6.01 19.39 -9.77
C GLU A 691 -4.48 19.13 -9.83
N ASP A 692 -3.67 20.12 -9.48
CA ASP A 692 -2.24 19.96 -9.21
C ASP A 692 -2.06 19.33 -7.82
N VAL A 693 -1.91 18.02 -7.79
CA VAL A 693 -1.84 17.21 -6.57
C VAL A 693 -0.39 16.97 -6.20
N ARG A 694 0.08 17.54 -5.10
CA ARG A 694 1.42 17.35 -4.54
C ARG A 694 1.32 16.68 -3.18
N LEU A 695 1.81 15.44 -3.09
CA LEU A 695 1.74 14.67 -1.85
C LEU A 695 2.73 15.23 -0.83
N HIS A 696 2.24 15.59 0.36
CA HIS A 696 3.11 16.07 1.44
C HIS A 696 4.14 15.04 1.90
N THR A 697 3.78 13.75 1.79
CA THR A 697 4.62 12.60 2.13
C THR A 697 5.77 12.33 1.15
N SER A 698 5.78 13.00 -0.01
CA SER A 698 6.83 12.85 -1.02
C SER A 698 8.01 13.77 -0.75
N TYR A 699 9.22 13.27 -0.91
CA TYR A 699 10.44 14.09 -1.02
C TYR A 699 10.37 15.00 -2.24
N LEU A 700 9.81 14.49 -3.35
CA LEU A 700 9.68 15.20 -4.63
C LEU A 700 8.43 16.08 -4.71
N LYS A 701 7.86 16.55 -3.58
CA LYS A 701 6.61 17.33 -3.59
C LYS A 701 6.71 18.65 -4.38
N ALA A 702 7.91 19.24 -4.48
CA ALA A 702 8.16 20.42 -5.30
C ALA A 702 8.28 20.07 -6.79
N PHE A 703 8.87 18.92 -7.13
CA PHE A 703 9.26 18.52 -8.49
C PHE A 703 8.24 17.61 -9.18
N ALA A 704 7.59 16.68 -8.44
CA ALA A 704 6.77 15.62 -9.04
C ALA A 704 5.32 15.67 -8.53
N PRO A 705 4.45 16.53 -9.09
CA PRO A 705 3.02 16.44 -8.84
C PRO A 705 2.46 15.10 -9.37
N ARG A 706 1.33 14.66 -8.82
CA ARG A 706 0.61 13.48 -9.31
C ARG A 706 0.07 13.68 -10.73
N PRO A 707 -0.19 12.60 -11.49
CA PRO A 707 -0.78 12.71 -12.81
C PRO A 707 -2.04 13.58 -12.84
N GLY A 708 -2.16 14.40 -13.84
CA GLY A 708 -3.35 15.20 -14.14
C GLY A 708 -4.54 14.32 -14.53
N ARG A 709 -5.58 14.91 -15.11
CA ARG A 709 -6.76 14.18 -15.56
C ARG A 709 -6.38 13.03 -16.47
N ALA A 710 -6.90 11.84 -16.17
CA ALA A 710 -6.68 10.63 -16.95
C ALA A 710 -7.97 9.88 -17.25
N LEU A 711 -8.04 9.30 -18.43
CA LEU A 711 -9.01 8.29 -18.82
C LEU A 711 -8.31 6.94 -18.92
N LEU A 712 -8.85 5.94 -18.25
CA LEU A 712 -8.34 4.60 -18.15
C LEU A 712 -9.39 3.63 -18.68
N ILE A 713 -9.02 2.80 -19.64
CA ILE A 713 -9.87 1.74 -20.18
C ILE A 713 -9.22 0.39 -19.95
N GLY A 714 -10.01 -0.60 -19.59
CA GLY A 714 -9.50 -1.94 -19.43
C GLY A 714 -10.53 -3.02 -19.67
N VAL A 715 -10.01 -4.21 -19.94
CA VAL A 715 -10.79 -5.44 -20.10
C VAL A 715 -10.22 -6.51 -19.20
N ARG A 716 -11.10 -7.33 -18.66
CA ARG A 716 -10.74 -8.46 -17.81
C ARG A 716 -11.63 -9.66 -18.05
N GLY A 717 -10.99 -10.82 -18.22
CA GLY A 717 -11.65 -12.11 -18.29
C GLY A 717 -11.40 -12.94 -17.01
N GLN A 718 -12.40 -13.75 -16.67
CA GLN A 718 -12.33 -14.81 -15.67
C GLN A 718 -12.91 -16.09 -16.28
N PHE A 719 -12.24 -17.23 -16.09
CA PHE A 719 -12.67 -18.52 -16.62
C PHE A 719 -12.43 -19.69 -15.64
#